data_2f307b8c049a89c7105deba7aa677ca6
#
_entry.id   2f307b8c049a89c7105deba7aa677ca6
#
_cell.length_a   1.000
_cell.length_b   1.000
_cell.length_c   1.000
_cell.angle_alpha   90.00
_cell.angle_beta   90.00
_cell.angle_gamma   90.00
#
_symmetry.space_group_name_H-M   'P 1'
#
loop_
_entity.id
_entity.type
_entity.pdbx_description
1 polymer ?
#
loop_
_entity_poly.entity_id
_entity_poly.type
_entity_poly.pdbx_seq_one_letter_code
_entity_poly.pdbx_strand_id
1 'polypeptide(L)'
;MIAIIAEKPSVGQDIARVVGATEKMDGYITGNGYMVTWALGHLVSLALPGTYGYTRTTAEDLPMIPEPFRLVPRQIRTDRGMVTDIAAGKQLKIIDEVFSKCDSIIVATDAGREGELIFRWIYSYLGYTKPFRRLWISSLTDEAIREGMANLREGSGYDSLYAAADSRAKADWLVGMNASRALATASGSANNSIGRVQTPTLAMICARFKENRNFVSTPYWQLHIALKKDDVHRQFFHPEDFRDKNGAEAAYRRITSDSVVTINKVERKTVFQQAPLLYDLTALQKDCNIHHDLSADKTLSIAQSLYEKKLVSYPRTGSRYIPEDVMAHVPALLEKVITMPWFREYGRTFDLSGLNTRSVDATKVTDHHALIVTGVVPEGLSEAEAVVYEMIAGRMLEAFSPRCEKESLKMECVCEGMDFRSQSAVIVNPGWRAVFSRKEDREKDEPEGNGGTAVFAEGEEIPVMGYGLAQKKTLPRPLYTEATLLTAMENCGKEIADGQAREAVKELGIGTPATRAAIITTLFKRDYIERSGKSIRPTEKGLYLYESVKGMMVADAELTGTWEKALAQIEGHTLDPESFMLSIREYTGKVTGEILRLKFPEPSSRAFTCPKCKTGNVIVKAKVAKCDHEGCGLLVFRRFLNKELTDQHLEQLFSSGSTRLIKGVKGKKGASFDAAVAFDADVNLKLSFPKPKGGKGK
;
A
#
# COMPACT_ATOMS: atom_id res chain seq x y z
N MET A 1 -12.16 38.62 17.37
CA MET A 1 -11.45 37.88 16.31
C MET A 1 -11.73 36.38 16.46
N ILE A 2 -11.84 35.65 15.34
CA ILE A 2 -12.06 34.20 15.33
C ILE A 2 -10.84 33.55 14.70
N ALA A 3 -10.26 32.58 15.40
CA ALA A 3 -9.20 31.73 14.83
C ALA A 3 -9.80 30.62 13.95
N ILE A 4 -9.19 30.35 12.81
CA ILE A 4 -9.49 29.14 12.01
C ILE A 4 -8.20 28.34 11.91
N ILE A 5 -8.25 27.04 12.25
CA ILE A 5 -7.11 26.15 12.11
C ILE A 5 -7.41 25.07 11.08
N ALA A 6 -6.67 25.07 9.97
CA ALA A 6 -6.70 24.03 8.95
C ALA A 6 -5.62 22.96 9.21
N GLU A 7 -5.70 21.81 8.54
CA GLU A 7 -4.68 20.76 8.67
C GLU A 7 -3.41 21.06 7.88
N LYS A 8 -3.55 21.79 6.75
CA LYS A 8 -2.47 22.05 5.78
C LYS A 8 -2.49 23.51 5.32
N PRO A 9 -1.32 24.05 4.92
CA PRO A 9 -1.24 25.44 4.44
C PRO A 9 -2.17 25.72 3.25
N SER A 10 -2.27 24.81 2.29
CA SER A 10 -3.13 24.97 1.10
C SER A 10 -4.60 25.13 1.48
N VAL A 11 -5.10 24.29 2.38
CA VAL A 11 -6.48 24.35 2.87
C VAL A 11 -6.73 25.64 3.64
N GLY A 12 -5.78 26.04 4.48
CA GLY A 12 -5.84 27.34 5.19
C GLY A 12 -5.92 28.53 4.23
N GLN A 13 -5.16 28.51 3.13
CA GLN A 13 -5.20 29.55 2.10
C GLN A 13 -6.55 29.60 1.36
N ASP A 14 -7.12 28.45 1.02
CA ASP A 14 -8.41 28.39 0.35
C ASP A 14 -9.54 28.88 1.27
N ILE A 15 -9.53 28.48 2.54
CA ILE A 15 -10.49 28.99 3.54
C ILE A 15 -10.32 30.50 3.74
N ALA A 16 -9.08 31.00 3.90
CA ALA A 16 -8.79 32.42 4.08
C ALA A 16 -9.35 33.25 2.93
N ARG A 17 -9.15 32.79 1.68
CA ARG A 17 -9.71 33.43 0.49
C ARG A 17 -11.23 33.52 0.52
N VAL A 18 -11.91 32.42 0.89
CA VAL A 18 -13.37 32.37 0.92
C VAL A 18 -13.97 33.24 2.03
N VAL A 19 -13.34 33.29 3.21
CA VAL A 19 -13.81 34.13 4.31
C VAL A 19 -13.36 35.58 4.21
N GLY A 20 -12.58 35.95 3.17
CA GLY A 20 -12.12 37.31 2.92
C GLY A 20 -10.93 37.76 3.78
N ALA A 21 -10.15 36.83 4.34
CA ALA A 21 -8.87 37.14 4.96
C ALA A 21 -7.79 37.20 3.89
N THR A 22 -7.10 38.34 3.76
CA THR A 22 -6.19 38.63 2.63
C THR A 22 -4.78 39.01 3.03
N GLU A 23 -4.57 39.45 4.28
CA GLU A 23 -3.27 39.88 4.78
C GLU A 23 -2.42 38.69 5.19
N LYS A 24 -1.37 38.43 4.42
CA LYS A 24 -0.46 37.28 4.64
C LYS A 24 0.58 37.61 5.70
N MET A 25 0.64 36.76 6.72
CA MET A 25 1.63 36.81 7.79
C MET A 25 2.49 35.53 7.76
N ASP A 26 3.52 35.46 8.60
CA ASP A 26 4.31 34.23 8.72
C ASP A 26 3.51 33.13 9.45
N GLY A 27 3.06 32.13 8.70
CA GLY A 27 2.33 30.98 9.22
C GLY A 27 0.84 31.18 9.46
N TYR A 28 0.25 32.34 9.10
CA TYR A 28 -1.20 32.60 9.11
C TYR A 28 -1.62 33.70 8.12
N ILE A 29 -2.92 33.83 7.91
CA ILE A 29 -3.51 34.89 7.08
C ILE A 29 -4.59 35.59 7.91
N THR A 30 -4.63 36.92 7.92
CA THR A 30 -5.61 37.68 8.71
C THR A 30 -6.47 38.60 7.84
N GLY A 31 -7.65 38.98 8.34
CA GLY A 31 -8.59 39.89 7.69
C GLY A 31 -10.04 39.48 7.94
N ASN A 32 -10.94 40.41 7.72
CA ASN A 32 -12.39 40.24 7.84
C ASN A 32 -12.85 39.59 9.17
N GLY A 33 -12.16 39.90 10.28
CA GLY A 33 -12.50 39.35 11.60
C GLY A 33 -11.93 37.96 11.88
N TYR A 34 -11.17 37.39 10.95
CA TYR A 34 -10.56 36.03 11.06
C TYR A 34 -9.03 36.06 11.13
N MET A 35 -8.47 35.09 11.80
CA MET A 35 -7.06 34.69 11.72
C MET A 35 -6.98 33.24 11.33
N VAL A 36 -6.56 32.94 10.09
CA VAL A 36 -6.53 31.59 9.53
C VAL A 36 -5.11 31.06 9.57
N THR A 37 -4.89 30.04 10.40
CA THR A 37 -3.62 29.33 10.53
C THR A 37 -3.78 27.85 10.13
N TRP A 38 -2.72 27.07 10.21
CA TRP A 38 -2.73 25.66 9.82
C TRP A 38 -1.75 24.83 10.62
N ALA A 39 -2.02 23.54 10.71
CA ALA A 39 -1.03 22.55 11.10
C ALA A 39 -0.14 22.17 9.91
N LEU A 40 0.84 21.32 10.14
CA LEU A 40 1.69 20.66 9.14
C LEU A 40 1.56 19.14 9.30
N GLY A 41 0.32 18.64 9.30
CA GLY A 41 -0.04 17.35 9.83
C GLY A 41 0.14 17.32 11.36
N HIS A 42 0.52 16.18 11.94
CA HIS A 42 0.79 16.13 13.38
C HIS A 42 1.96 17.03 13.79
N LEU A 43 1.67 18.10 14.53
CA LEU A 43 2.68 18.95 15.17
C LEU A 43 3.03 18.46 16.57
N VAL A 44 2.12 17.73 17.19
CA VAL A 44 2.22 17.15 18.54
C VAL A 44 2.13 15.64 18.42
N SER A 45 2.84 14.91 19.29
CA SER A 45 2.86 13.45 19.36
C SER A 45 2.93 12.97 20.80
N LEU A 46 2.63 11.68 21.02
CA LEU A 46 2.90 11.04 22.29
C LEU A 46 4.41 11.00 22.55
N ALA A 47 4.80 11.27 23.79
CA ALA A 47 6.21 11.27 24.19
C ALA A 47 6.83 9.87 24.05
N LEU A 48 8.10 9.83 23.73
CA LEU A 48 8.86 8.60 23.63
C LEU A 48 9.25 8.08 25.03
N PRO A 49 9.59 6.79 25.17
CA PRO A 49 9.89 6.15 26.45
C PRO A 49 10.91 6.88 27.31
N GLY A 50 11.91 7.54 26.71
CA GLY A 50 12.91 8.32 27.43
C GLY A 50 12.33 9.45 28.29
N THR A 51 11.20 10.05 27.90
CA THR A 51 10.49 11.09 28.66
C THR A 51 9.89 10.55 29.96
N TYR A 52 9.65 9.25 30.02
CA TYR A 52 9.10 8.55 31.20
C TYR A 52 10.18 7.86 32.04
N GLY A 53 11.46 8.12 31.77
CA GLY A 53 12.58 7.52 32.48
C GLY A 53 13.11 6.21 31.91
N TYR A 54 12.45 5.63 30.88
CA TYR A 54 12.89 4.39 30.25
C TYR A 54 14.05 4.64 29.25
N THR A 55 15.22 4.97 29.78
CA THR A 55 16.42 5.33 28.97
C THR A 55 17.14 4.10 28.39
N ARG A 56 17.09 2.97 29.11
CA ARG A 56 17.60 1.66 28.66
C ARG A 56 16.44 0.68 28.58
N THR A 57 16.55 -0.28 27.67
CA THR A 57 15.54 -1.33 27.55
C THR A 57 16.08 -2.58 28.24
N THR A 58 15.60 -2.85 29.43
CA THR A 58 15.83 -4.13 30.12
C THR A 58 14.53 -4.93 30.14
N ALA A 59 14.59 -6.22 30.46
CA ALA A 59 13.37 -7.04 30.55
C ALA A 59 12.49 -6.59 31.74
N GLU A 60 13.10 -6.07 32.79
CA GLU A 60 12.43 -5.60 34.00
C GLU A 60 11.62 -4.30 33.78
N ASP A 61 12.00 -3.49 32.77
CA ASP A 61 11.30 -2.25 32.40
C ASP A 61 10.02 -2.53 31.58
N LEU A 62 9.77 -3.77 31.18
CA LEU A 62 8.69 -4.14 30.28
C LEU A 62 7.56 -4.90 31.00
N PRO A 63 6.27 -4.58 30.75
CA PRO A 63 5.80 -3.57 29.80
C PRO A 63 5.87 -2.14 30.35
N MET A 64 6.24 -1.18 29.48
CA MET A 64 6.15 0.25 29.78
C MET A 64 4.71 0.72 29.62
N ILE A 65 4.10 1.23 30.68
CA ILE A 65 2.74 1.75 30.69
C ILE A 65 2.79 3.16 31.29
N PRO A 66 2.92 4.20 30.42
CA PRO A 66 2.93 5.59 30.91
C PRO A 66 1.58 6.00 31.51
N GLU A 67 1.61 6.59 32.70
CA GLU A 67 0.44 7.19 33.35
C GLU A 67 0.86 8.52 34.02
N PRO A 68 0.32 9.66 33.56
CA PRO A 68 -0.41 9.85 32.31
C PRO A 68 0.50 9.84 31.08
N PHE A 69 -0.11 9.61 29.90
CA PHE A 69 0.58 9.89 28.64
C PHE A 69 0.87 11.39 28.52
N ARG A 70 2.06 11.72 28.02
CA ARG A 70 2.50 13.10 27.81
C ARG A 70 2.52 13.43 26.32
N LEU A 71 2.06 14.63 25.99
CA LEU A 71 2.16 15.20 24.65
C LEU A 71 3.45 16.01 24.54
N VAL A 72 4.13 15.90 23.42
CA VAL A 72 5.35 16.65 23.08
C VAL A 72 5.29 17.15 21.64
N PRO A 73 5.98 18.25 21.30
CA PRO A 73 6.15 18.65 19.90
C PRO A 73 6.77 17.51 19.09
N ARG A 74 6.34 17.35 17.83
CA ARG A 74 6.87 16.34 16.92
C ARG A 74 8.38 16.28 16.95
N GLN A 75 8.90 15.07 17.05
CA GLN A 75 10.33 14.79 17.10
C GLN A 75 10.81 14.11 15.82
N ILE A 76 12.00 14.45 15.38
CA ILE A 76 12.68 13.84 14.24
C ILE A 76 14.00 13.21 14.68
N ARG A 77 14.40 12.14 14.00
CA ARG A 77 15.66 11.47 14.26
C ARG A 77 16.80 12.13 13.51
N THR A 78 17.81 12.54 14.22
CA THR A 78 19.08 13.08 13.68
C THR A 78 20.26 12.16 14.05
N ASP A 79 21.45 12.47 13.56
CA ASP A 79 22.69 11.77 13.96
C ASP A 79 22.98 11.91 15.48
N ARG A 80 22.43 12.94 16.12
CA ARG A 80 22.56 13.22 17.56
C ARG A 80 21.44 12.64 18.43
N GLY A 81 20.50 11.89 17.82
CA GLY A 81 19.33 11.31 18.48
C GLY A 81 18.01 11.96 18.06
N MET A 82 16.99 11.80 18.92
CA MET A 82 15.68 12.42 18.71
C MET A 82 15.72 13.87 19.15
N VAL A 83 15.31 14.79 18.27
CA VAL A 83 15.24 16.24 18.52
C VAL A 83 13.86 16.75 18.10
N THR A 84 13.41 17.84 18.71
CA THR A 84 12.17 18.53 18.26
C THR A 84 12.32 19.00 16.82
N ASP A 85 11.32 18.75 15.99
CA ASP A 85 11.23 19.29 14.64
C ASP A 85 11.09 20.80 14.71
N ILE A 86 12.05 21.52 14.15
CA ILE A 86 12.11 23.00 14.17
C ILE A 86 10.87 23.60 13.53
N ALA A 87 10.41 23.04 12.40
CA ALA A 87 9.22 23.52 11.70
C ALA A 87 7.95 23.35 12.54
N ALA A 88 7.80 22.19 13.20
CA ALA A 88 6.69 21.93 14.11
C ALA A 88 6.72 22.88 15.32
N GLY A 89 7.88 23.08 15.92
CA GLY A 89 8.04 24.00 17.06
C GLY A 89 7.75 25.47 16.68
N LYS A 90 8.14 25.92 15.49
CA LYS A 90 7.83 27.25 14.98
C LYS A 90 6.31 27.41 14.76
N GLN A 91 5.68 26.45 14.08
CA GLN A 91 4.26 26.53 13.76
C GLN A 91 3.39 26.44 15.02
N LEU A 92 3.77 25.65 16.03
CA LEU A 92 3.06 25.63 17.32
C LEU A 92 3.09 26.99 18.02
N LYS A 93 4.20 27.74 17.97
CA LYS A 93 4.27 29.11 18.52
C LYS A 93 3.35 30.07 17.77
N ILE A 94 3.24 29.94 16.45
CA ILE A 94 2.34 30.75 15.63
C ILE A 94 0.88 30.45 15.96
N ILE A 95 0.52 29.16 16.08
CA ILE A 95 -0.84 28.76 16.47
C ILE A 95 -1.17 29.29 17.88
N ASP A 96 -0.25 29.25 18.82
CA ASP A 96 -0.41 29.79 20.16
C ASP A 96 -0.65 31.31 20.11
N GLU A 97 0.13 32.05 19.32
CA GLU A 97 -0.08 33.50 19.10
C GLU A 97 -1.46 33.78 18.52
N VAL A 98 -1.88 33.05 17.46
CA VAL A 98 -3.19 33.20 16.83
C VAL A 98 -4.31 32.88 17.82
N PHE A 99 -4.23 31.77 18.55
CA PHE A 99 -5.25 31.39 19.51
C PHE A 99 -5.34 32.36 20.68
N SER A 100 -4.22 32.94 21.14
CA SER A 100 -4.22 33.93 22.23
C SER A 100 -4.99 35.20 21.88
N LYS A 101 -4.91 35.65 20.61
CA LYS A 101 -5.53 36.87 20.08
C LYS A 101 -7.01 36.70 19.71
N CYS A 102 -7.55 35.50 19.71
CA CYS A 102 -8.91 35.22 19.27
C CYS A 102 -9.80 34.74 20.40
N ASP A 103 -11.10 35.05 20.31
CA ASP A 103 -12.09 34.71 21.36
C ASP A 103 -12.62 33.30 21.23
N SER A 104 -12.68 32.78 20.01
CA SER A 104 -13.16 31.44 19.69
C SER A 104 -12.38 30.84 18.52
N ILE A 105 -12.50 29.51 18.35
CA ILE A 105 -11.77 28.75 17.35
C ILE A 105 -12.74 28.01 16.44
N ILE A 106 -12.50 28.06 15.13
CA ILE A 106 -13.12 27.18 14.13
C ILE A 106 -12.09 26.14 13.72
N VAL A 107 -12.44 24.88 13.89
CA VAL A 107 -11.59 23.74 13.57
C VAL A 107 -11.92 23.28 12.16
N ALA A 108 -10.98 23.45 11.26
CA ALA A 108 -11.07 23.11 9.84
C ALA A 108 -9.98 22.10 9.42
N THR A 109 -9.57 21.24 10.35
CA THR A 109 -8.79 20.04 10.03
C THR A 109 -9.67 19.00 9.33
N ASP A 110 -9.08 18.04 8.65
CA ASP A 110 -9.78 17.05 7.82
C ASP A 110 -10.96 16.40 8.59
N ALA A 111 -12.06 16.10 7.90
CA ALA A 111 -13.31 15.63 8.49
C ALA A 111 -13.24 14.13 8.84
N GLY A 112 -12.43 13.79 9.83
CA GLY A 112 -12.19 12.41 10.25
C GLY A 112 -11.48 12.30 11.59
N ARG A 113 -11.25 11.05 12.03
CA ARG A 113 -10.55 10.73 13.30
C ARG A 113 -9.21 11.44 13.42
N GLU A 114 -8.43 11.42 12.35
CA GLU A 114 -7.06 11.94 12.35
C GLU A 114 -7.03 13.47 12.43
N GLY A 115 -7.91 14.15 11.67
CA GLY A 115 -8.00 15.61 11.74
C GLY A 115 -8.49 16.09 13.11
N GLU A 116 -9.42 15.38 13.75
CA GLU A 116 -9.84 15.69 15.12
C GLU A 116 -8.70 15.50 16.11
N LEU A 117 -7.93 14.40 16.01
CA LEU A 117 -6.77 14.11 16.85
C LEU A 117 -5.69 15.20 16.72
N ILE A 118 -5.36 15.62 15.50
CA ILE A 118 -4.36 16.66 15.25
C ILE A 118 -4.73 17.94 15.99
N PHE A 119 -5.99 18.40 15.85
CA PHE A 119 -6.44 19.62 16.52
C PHE A 119 -6.45 19.46 18.05
N ARG A 120 -7.07 18.40 18.58
CA ARG A 120 -7.23 18.22 20.02
C ARG A 120 -5.89 18.08 20.75
N TRP A 121 -4.91 17.42 20.13
CA TRP A 121 -3.57 17.33 20.71
C TRP A 121 -2.84 18.68 20.72
N ILE A 122 -2.98 19.52 19.66
CA ILE A 122 -2.44 20.88 19.64
C ILE A 122 -3.11 21.72 20.74
N TYR A 123 -4.44 21.68 20.79
CA TYR A 123 -5.25 22.44 21.74
C TYR A 123 -4.92 22.06 23.21
N SER A 124 -4.85 20.78 23.51
CA SER A 124 -4.45 20.26 24.82
C SER A 124 -3.00 20.60 25.18
N TYR A 125 -2.07 20.44 24.21
CA TYR A 125 -0.66 20.74 24.43
C TYR A 125 -0.42 22.21 24.75
N LEU A 126 -1.13 23.11 24.09
CA LEU A 126 -1.06 24.56 24.33
C LEU A 126 -1.90 25.01 25.55
N GLY A 127 -2.69 24.13 26.16
CA GLY A 127 -3.45 24.39 27.39
C GLY A 127 -4.67 25.29 27.21
N TYR A 128 -5.26 25.32 26.02
CA TYR A 128 -6.45 26.14 25.77
C TYR A 128 -7.73 25.48 26.27
N THR A 129 -8.70 26.33 26.67
CA THR A 129 -10.06 25.95 27.07
C THR A 129 -11.13 26.79 26.37
N LYS A 130 -10.74 27.58 25.35
CA LYS A 130 -11.64 28.44 24.57
C LYS A 130 -12.70 27.63 23.85
N PRO A 131 -13.93 28.14 23.68
CA PRO A 131 -14.95 27.46 22.90
C PRO A 131 -14.51 27.31 21.45
N PHE A 132 -14.84 26.17 20.85
CA PHE A 132 -14.54 25.92 19.45
C PHE A 132 -15.72 25.23 18.75
N ARG A 133 -15.84 25.48 17.47
CA ARG A 133 -16.81 24.87 16.56
C ARG A 133 -16.09 24.17 15.43
N ARG A 134 -16.75 23.22 14.81
CA ARG A 134 -16.19 22.34 13.77
C ARG A 134 -16.74 22.70 12.41
N LEU A 135 -15.86 23.05 11.48
CA LEU A 135 -16.12 23.06 10.04
C LEU A 135 -15.96 21.63 9.53
N TRP A 136 -17.08 20.98 9.19
CA TRP A 136 -17.11 19.58 8.78
C TRP A 136 -17.47 19.48 7.31
N ILE A 137 -16.46 19.43 6.45
CA ILE A 137 -16.60 19.38 4.99
C ILE A 137 -15.65 18.34 4.42
N SER A 138 -16.08 17.61 3.36
CA SER A 138 -15.27 16.65 2.61
C SER A 138 -14.86 17.16 1.22
N SER A 139 -15.29 18.36 0.86
CA SER A 139 -14.95 19.07 -0.37
C SER A 139 -14.37 20.46 -0.03
N LEU A 140 -13.45 20.95 -0.83
CA LEU A 140 -12.79 22.26 -0.68
C LEU A 140 -13.20 23.24 -1.78
N THR A 141 -14.35 23.04 -2.42
CA THR A 141 -14.93 24.04 -3.32
C THR A 141 -15.33 25.28 -2.52
N ASP A 142 -15.34 26.43 -3.17
CA ASP A 142 -15.73 27.70 -2.54
C ASP A 142 -17.14 27.61 -1.95
N GLU A 143 -18.02 26.88 -2.63
CA GLU A 143 -19.40 26.66 -2.22
C GLU A 143 -19.49 25.80 -0.97
N ALA A 144 -18.77 24.66 -0.94
CA ALA A 144 -18.71 23.77 0.24
C ALA A 144 -18.14 24.49 1.46
N ILE A 145 -17.10 25.32 1.27
CA ILE A 145 -16.52 26.13 2.36
C ILE A 145 -17.54 27.15 2.88
N ARG A 146 -18.24 27.89 1.99
CA ARG A 146 -19.27 28.90 2.41
C ARG A 146 -20.43 28.23 3.15
N GLU A 147 -20.94 27.13 2.62
CA GLU A 147 -22.02 26.37 3.25
C GLU A 147 -21.58 25.79 4.61
N GLY A 148 -20.39 25.20 4.68
CA GLY A 148 -19.83 24.68 5.93
C GLY A 148 -19.62 25.79 6.98
N MET A 149 -19.15 26.98 6.58
CA MET A 149 -19.00 28.13 7.47
C MET A 149 -20.35 28.66 7.98
N ALA A 150 -21.41 28.55 7.19
CA ALA A 150 -22.77 28.88 7.63
C ALA A 150 -23.36 27.83 8.60
N ASN A 151 -22.90 26.57 8.51
CA ASN A 151 -23.40 25.40 9.25
C ASN A 151 -22.37 24.80 10.22
N LEU A 152 -21.61 25.63 10.94
CA LEU A 152 -20.64 25.17 11.91
C LEU A 152 -21.29 24.34 13.03
N ARG A 153 -20.67 23.24 13.38
CA ARG A 153 -21.15 22.31 14.39
C ARG A 153 -20.41 22.52 15.73
N GLU A 154 -21.07 22.19 16.83
CA GLU A 154 -20.46 22.29 18.15
C GLU A 154 -19.33 21.27 18.31
N GLY A 155 -18.20 21.72 18.86
CA GLY A 155 -17.00 20.88 19.03
C GLY A 155 -17.22 19.66 19.92
N SER A 156 -18.10 19.77 20.95
CA SER A 156 -18.45 18.65 21.83
C SER A 156 -19.12 17.47 21.12
N GLY A 157 -19.78 17.71 19.98
CA GLY A 157 -20.33 16.63 19.16
C GLY A 157 -19.30 15.67 18.58
N TYR A 158 -18.00 15.98 18.71
CA TYR A 158 -16.88 15.18 18.21
C TYR A 158 -16.01 14.60 19.32
N ASP A 159 -16.42 14.67 20.58
CA ASP A 159 -15.65 14.17 21.71
C ASP A 159 -15.45 12.66 21.66
N SER A 160 -16.44 11.90 21.23
CA SER A 160 -16.31 10.45 21.04
C SER A 160 -15.39 10.06 19.90
N LEU A 161 -15.42 10.83 18.80
CA LEU A 161 -14.50 10.66 17.65
C LEU A 161 -13.05 10.90 18.11
N TYR A 162 -12.82 11.96 18.88
CA TYR A 162 -11.52 12.24 19.49
C TYR A 162 -11.09 11.11 20.44
N ALA A 163 -11.99 10.66 21.32
CA ALA A 163 -11.70 9.59 22.28
C ALA A 163 -11.28 8.30 21.57
N ALA A 164 -11.94 7.94 20.46
CA ALA A 164 -11.55 6.79 19.66
C ALA A 164 -10.17 6.98 19.02
N ALA A 165 -9.89 8.15 18.45
CA ALA A 165 -8.61 8.47 17.82
C ALA A 165 -7.45 8.47 18.82
N ASP A 166 -7.63 9.07 19.98
CA ASP A 166 -6.65 9.14 21.08
C ASP A 166 -6.37 7.74 21.66
N SER A 167 -7.44 6.95 21.89
CA SER A 167 -7.33 5.57 22.35
C SER A 167 -6.54 4.71 21.34
N ARG A 168 -6.82 4.85 20.04
CA ARG A 168 -6.07 4.16 18.99
C ARG A 168 -4.58 4.52 19.01
N ALA A 169 -4.26 5.82 19.11
CA ALA A 169 -2.87 6.28 19.14
C ALA A 169 -2.12 5.76 20.36
N LYS A 170 -2.74 5.77 21.54
CA LYS A 170 -2.19 5.21 22.79
C LYS A 170 -2.02 3.70 22.72
N ALA A 171 -3.00 2.97 22.15
CA ALA A 171 -2.93 1.53 21.95
C ALA A 171 -1.80 1.13 20.99
N ASP A 172 -1.68 1.83 19.85
CA ASP A 172 -0.58 1.61 18.89
C ASP A 172 0.79 1.90 19.52
N TRP A 173 0.88 2.92 20.39
CA TRP A 173 2.10 3.21 21.16
C TRP A 173 2.42 2.08 22.16
N LEU A 174 1.44 1.65 22.98
CA LEU A 174 1.63 0.60 23.98
C LEU A 174 2.10 -0.70 23.35
N VAL A 175 1.36 -1.21 22.40
CA VAL A 175 1.66 -2.51 21.79
C VAL A 175 2.90 -2.42 20.90
N GLY A 176 3.01 -1.42 20.02
CA GLY A 176 4.12 -1.27 19.11
C GLY A 176 5.46 -1.04 19.82
N MET A 177 5.47 -0.19 20.82
CA MET A 177 6.68 0.15 21.59
C MET A 177 7.14 -1.03 22.45
N ASN A 178 6.23 -1.64 23.22
CA ASN A 178 6.57 -2.74 24.11
C ASN A 178 6.94 -4.01 23.36
N ALA A 179 6.16 -4.42 22.36
CA ALA A 179 6.46 -5.60 21.57
C ALA A 179 7.80 -5.46 20.81
N SER A 180 8.08 -4.28 20.22
CA SER A 180 9.36 -4.04 19.54
C SER A 180 10.55 -4.06 20.49
N ARG A 181 10.41 -3.52 21.71
CA ARG A 181 11.49 -3.55 22.70
C ARG A 181 11.68 -4.94 23.31
N ALA A 182 10.59 -5.66 23.59
CA ALA A 182 10.67 -7.06 24.01
C ALA A 182 11.40 -7.91 22.96
N LEU A 183 11.06 -7.72 21.69
CA LEU A 183 11.74 -8.41 20.59
C LEU A 183 13.23 -8.03 20.49
N ALA A 184 13.55 -6.75 20.65
CA ALA A 184 14.94 -6.29 20.64
C ALA A 184 15.75 -6.89 21.81
N THR A 185 15.15 -6.99 23.00
CA THR A 185 15.73 -7.60 24.19
C THR A 185 15.92 -9.11 24.01
N ALA A 186 14.90 -9.83 23.57
CA ALA A 186 14.95 -11.28 23.37
C ALA A 186 15.92 -11.69 22.23
N SER A 187 15.97 -10.91 21.13
CA SER A 187 16.81 -11.22 19.97
C SER A 187 18.21 -10.62 20.02
N GLY A 188 18.53 -9.76 20.99
CA GLY A 188 19.79 -9.01 21.04
C GLY A 188 19.97 -8.00 19.87
N SER A 189 18.92 -7.70 19.09
CA SER A 189 18.99 -6.85 17.90
C SER A 189 18.02 -5.67 17.97
N ALA A 190 18.56 -4.46 18.06
CA ALA A 190 17.79 -3.21 18.10
C ALA A 190 17.03 -2.88 16.80
N ASN A 191 17.35 -3.56 15.69
CA ASN A 191 16.73 -3.31 14.38
C ASN A 191 15.45 -4.11 14.13
N ASN A 192 15.00 -4.88 15.12
CA ASN A 192 13.77 -5.63 15.02
C ASN A 192 12.57 -4.78 15.51
N SER A 193 11.44 -4.90 14.85
CA SER A 193 10.19 -4.25 15.24
C SER A 193 8.99 -5.12 14.94
N ILE A 194 8.00 -5.01 15.79
CA ILE A 194 6.68 -5.64 15.68
C ILE A 194 5.64 -4.51 15.72
N GLY A 195 4.55 -4.69 15.00
CA GLY A 195 3.44 -3.75 15.00
C GLY A 195 2.18 -4.35 14.44
N ARG A 196 1.04 -3.86 14.89
CA ARG A 196 -0.31 -4.38 14.59
C ARG A 196 -0.62 -4.54 13.09
N VAL A 197 -0.03 -3.71 12.22
CA VAL A 197 -0.22 -3.80 10.77
C VAL A 197 1.02 -4.34 10.07
N GLN A 198 2.20 -3.97 10.54
CA GLN A 198 3.48 -4.41 9.96
C GLN A 198 3.66 -5.93 10.04
N THR A 199 3.36 -6.52 11.19
CA THR A 199 3.59 -7.96 11.42
C THR A 199 2.63 -8.86 10.63
N PRO A 200 1.31 -8.60 10.59
CA PRO A 200 0.42 -9.33 9.70
C PRO A 200 0.77 -9.18 8.22
N THR A 201 1.21 -8.00 7.79
CA THR A 201 1.67 -7.81 6.39
C THR A 201 2.88 -8.69 6.07
N LEU A 202 3.86 -8.78 6.98
CA LEU A 202 4.99 -9.69 6.85
C LEU A 202 4.52 -11.17 6.84
N ALA A 203 3.57 -11.52 7.71
CA ALA A 203 3.01 -12.86 7.78
C ALA A 203 2.36 -13.31 6.46
N MET A 204 1.60 -12.43 5.81
CA MET A 204 1.03 -12.70 4.48
C MET A 204 2.13 -13.02 3.45
N ILE A 205 3.20 -12.22 3.41
CA ILE A 205 4.31 -12.41 2.46
C ILE A 205 5.02 -13.74 2.73
N CYS A 206 5.32 -14.04 3.99
CA CYS A 206 6.01 -15.28 4.39
C CYS A 206 5.15 -16.51 4.13
N ALA A 207 3.87 -16.47 4.45
CA ALA A 207 2.93 -17.57 4.20
C ALA A 207 2.83 -17.89 2.71
N ARG A 208 2.65 -16.86 1.86
CA ARG A 208 2.61 -17.00 0.40
C ARG A 208 3.92 -17.56 -0.16
N PHE A 209 5.05 -17.11 0.34
CA PHE A 209 6.35 -17.60 -0.07
C PHE A 209 6.53 -19.09 0.28
N LYS A 210 6.13 -19.50 1.49
CA LYS A 210 6.19 -20.92 1.91
C LYS A 210 5.23 -21.80 1.10
N GLU A 211 4.01 -21.32 0.85
CA GLU A 211 3.03 -21.99 -0.01
C GLU A 211 3.62 -22.23 -1.41
N ASN A 212 4.16 -21.17 -2.02
CA ASN A 212 4.75 -21.21 -3.36
C ASN A 212 5.96 -22.15 -3.41
N ARG A 213 6.87 -22.07 -2.44
CA ARG A 213 8.09 -22.87 -2.40
C ARG A 213 7.83 -24.36 -2.16
N ASN A 214 6.83 -24.67 -1.33
CA ASN A 214 6.49 -26.04 -0.95
C ASN A 214 5.44 -26.66 -1.87
N PHE A 215 5.00 -25.93 -2.89
CA PHE A 215 3.98 -26.40 -3.81
C PHE A 215 4.51 -27.58 -4.63
N VAL A 216 3.72 -28.65 -4.65
CA VAL A 216 3.99 -29.81 -5.48
C VAL A 216 3.10 -29.75 -6.72
N SER A 217 3.72 -29.55 -7.86
CA SER A 217 3.02 -29.48 -9.15
C SER A 217 2.53 -30.87 -9.54
N THR A 218 1.23 -31.01 -9.79
CA THR A 218 0.60 -32.23 -10.25
C THR A 218 0.17 -32.12 -11.71
N PRO A 219 0.38 -33.14 -12.54
CA PRO A 219 -0.10 -33.14 -13.90
C PRO A 219 -1.63 -33.29 -13.92
N TYR A 220 -2.23 -32.73 -14.96
CA TYR A 220 -3.61 -32.95 -15.34
C TYR A 220 -3.73 -32.91 -16.88
N TRP A 221 -4.81 -33.47 -17.39
CA TRP A 221 -5.01 -33.57 -18.84
C TRP A 221 -6.30 -32.89 -19.23
N GLN A 222 -6.22 -32.07 -20.27
CA GLN A 222 -7.35 -31.36 -20.84
C GLN A 222 -7.64 -31.90 -22.24
N LEU A 223 -8.83 -32.49 -22.39
CA LEU A 223 -9.31 -33.01 -23.66
C LEU A 223 -10.00 -31.91 -24.44
N HIS A 224 -9.71 -31.78 -25.71
CA HIS A 224 -10.34 -30.81 -26.60
C HIS A 224 -10.61 -31.39 -27.97
N ILE A 225 -11.61 -30.82 -28.66
CA ILE A 225 -11.93 -31.06 -30.05
C ILE A 225 -11.92 -29.73 -30.82
N ALA A 226 -11.63 -29.79 -32.10
CA ALA A 226 -11.66 -28.64 -33.00
C ALA A 226 -12.72 -28.90 -34.09
N LEU A 227 -13.63 -27.93 -34.25
CA LEU A 227 -14.63 -27.93 -35.29
C LEU A 227 -14.33 -26.82 -36.30
N LYS A 228 -14.76 -26.97 -37.55
CA LYS A 228 -14.59 -26.00 -38.62
C LYS A 228 -15.95 -25.65 -39.26
N LYS A 229 -16.20 -24.36 -39.44
CA LYS A 229 -17.33 -23.84 -40.22
C LYS A 229 -16.88 -22.58 -40.92
N ASP A 230 -17.20 -22.45 -42.23
CA ASP A 230 -16.89 -21.26 -43.05
C ASP A 230 -15.41 -20.81 -42.93
N ASP A 231 -14.49 -21.76 -43.01
CA ASP A 231 -13.03 -21.57 -42.83
C ASP A 231 -12.56 -21.07 -41.44
N VAL A 232 -13.46 -20.98 -40.48
CA VAL A 232 -13.15 -20.62 -39.11
C VAL A 232 -13.08 -21.86 -38.23
N HIS A 233 -11.97 -22.00 -37.50
CA HIS A 233 -11.79 -23.07 -36.51
C HIS A 233 -12.25 -22.64 -35.15
N ARG A 234 -12.88 -23.57 -34.38
CA ARG A 234 -13.27 -23.36 -32.99
C ARG A 234 -12.95 -24.56 -32.17
N GLN A 235 -12.29 -24.31 -31.01
CA GLN A 235 -11.98 -25.34 -30.03
C GLN A 235 -13.09 -25.45 -28.99
N PHE A 236 -13.38 -26.68 -28.61
CA PHE A 236 -14.29 -27.05 -27.55
C PHE A 236 -13.50 -27.92 -26.55
N PHE A 237 -13.67 -27.66 -25.28
CA PHE A 237 -12.97 -28.34 -24.22
C PHE A 237 -13.93 -29.19 -23.39
N HIS A 238 -13.47 -30.36 -22.95
CA HIS A 238 -14.18 -31.15 -21.96
C HIS A 238 -14.33 -30.31 -20.67
N PRO A 239 -15.52 -30.29 -20.02
CA PRO A 239 -15.78 -29.41 -18.90
C PRO A 239 -14.91 -29.66 -17.68
N GLU A 240 -14.38 -30.86 -17.53
CA GLU A 240 -13.55 -31.27 -16.42
C GLU A 240 -12.15 -31.69 -16.89
N ASP A 241 -11.13 -31.26 -16.14
CA ASP A 241 -9.75 -31.72 -16.35
C ASP A 241 -9.55 -33.10 -15.72
N PHE A 242 -8.96 -34.04 -16.44
CA PHE A 242 -8.65 -35.37 -15.95
C PHE A 242 -7.43 -35.32 -15.01
N ARG A 243 -7.58 -35.92 -13.82
CA ARG A 243 -6.47 -36.03 -12.86
C ARG A 243 -5.72 -37.36 -12.99
N ASP A 244 -6.28 -38.30 -13.70
CA ASP A 244 -5.71 -39.62 -14.02
C ASP A 244 -5.42 -39.73 -15.52
N LYS A 245 -4.20 -40.21 -15.85
CA LYS A 245 -3.75 -40.37 -17.23
C LYS A 245 -4.55 -41.41 -17.98
N ASN A 246 -4.83 -42.54 -17.34
CA ASN A 246 -5.52 -43.66 -17.98
C ASN A 246 -6.96 -43.29 -18.36
N GLY A 247 -7.66 -42.58 -17.45
CA GLY A 247 -8.98 -42.04 -17.73
C GLY A 247 -8.98 -41.04 -18.88
N ALA A 248 -7.98 -40.14 -18.89
CA ALA A 248 -7.79 -39.16 -19.97
C ALA A 248 -7.53 -39.84 -21.33
N GLU A 249 -6.64 -40.84 -21.38
CA GLU A 249 -6.34 -41.61 -22.59
C GLU A 249 -7.55 -42.44 -23.04
N ALA A 250 -8.31 -43.01 -22.11
CA ALA A 250 -9.53 -43.76 -22.46
C ALA A 250 -10.58 -42.82 -23.10
N ALA A 251 -10.79 -41.64 -22.56
CA ALA A 251 -11.67 -40.61 -23.15
C ALA A 251 -11.17 -40.17 -24.52
N TYR A 252 -9.87 -39.91 -24.65
CA TYR A 252 -9.24 -39.51 -25.92
C TYR A 252 -9.43 -40.55 -27.04
N ARG A 253 -9.27 -41.87 -26.72
CA ARG A 253 -9.40 -42.99 -27.70
C ARG A 253 -10.82 -43.20 -28.18
N ARG A 254 -11.84 -42.61 -27.53
CA ARG A 254 -13.23 -42.69 -27.99
C ARG A 254 -13.48 -41.77 -29.20
N ILE A 255 -12.68 -40.70 -29.34
CA ILE A 255 -12.78 -39.76 -30.46
C ILE A 255 -11.91 -40.23 -31.60
N THR A 256 -12.49 -40.22 -32.80
CA THR A 256 -11.80 -40.63 -34.05
C THR A 256 -11.95 -39.53 -35.09
N SER A 257 -11.26 -39.64 -36.21
CA SER A 257 -11.45 -38.78 -37.39
C SER A 257 -12.85 -38.79 -37.99
N ASP A 258 -13.59 -39.87 -37.73
CA ASP A 258 -14.95 -40.06 -38.23
C ASP A 258 -16.02 -39.68 -37.23
N SER A 259 -15.61 -39.21 -36.05
CA SER A 259 -16.54 -38.76 -35.00
C SER A 259 -17.30 -37.54 -35.44
N VAL A 260 -18.59 -37.53 -35.13
CA VAL A 260 -19.49 -36.41 -35.44
C VAL A 260 -19.93 -35.79 -34.08
N VAL A 261 -19.96 -34.48 -34.07
CA VAL A 261 -20.39 -33.66 -32.93
C VAL A 261 -21.78 -33.15 -33.14
N THR A 262 -22.65 -33.27 -32.17
CA THR A 262 -23.97 -32.63 -32.16
C THR A 262 -23.93 -31.40 -31.27
N ILE A 263 -24.29 -30.24 -31.79
CA ILE A 263 -24.41 -28.99 -31.04
C ILE A 263 -25.72 -29.00 -30.24
N ASN A 264 -25.61 -29.09 -28.92
CA ASN A 264 -26.80 -29.21 -28.06
C ASN A 264 -27.35 -27.86 -27.62
N LYS A 265 -26.48 -26.85 -27.47
CA LYS A 265 -26.89 -25.54 -26.97
C LYS A 265 -26.02 -24.43 -27.53
N VAL A 266 -26.65 -23.34 -27.94
CA VAL A 266 -25.99 -22.10 -28.35
C VAL A 266 -26.61 -20.94 -27.59
N GLU A 267 -25.86 -20.34 -26.69
CA GLU A 267 -26.34 -19.25 -25.84
C GLU A 267 -25.57 -17.97 -26.17
N ARG A 268 -26.28 -16.96 -26.63
CA ARG A 268 -25.76 -15.60 -26.84
C ARG A 268 -26.29 -14.68 -25.75
N LYS A 269 -25.38 -13.94 -25.12
CA LYS A 269 -25.77 -12.96 -24.10
C LYS A 269 -24.97 -11.68 -24.28
N THR A 270 -25.65 -10.56 -24.21
CA THR A 270 -25.00 -9.28 -24.02
C THR A 270 -24.56 -9.16 -22.56
N VAL A 271 -23.27 -8.99 -22.34
CA VAL A 271 -22.67 -8.80 -21.02
C VAL A 271 -22.14 -7.38 -20.92
N PHE A 272 -22.49 -6.69 -19.85
CA PHE A 272 -22.05 -5.33 -19.61
C PHE A 272 -20.96 -5.32 -18.54
N GLN A 273 -19.81 -4.75 -18.89
CA GLN A 273 -18.75 -4.47 -17.91
C GLN A 273 -18.84 -3.00 -17.50
N GLN A 274 -19.13 -2.78 -16.23
CA GLN A 274 -19.23 -1.43 -15.69
C GLN A 274 -17.90 -0.69 -15.76
N ALA A 275 -17.97 0.62 -15.97
CA ALA A 275 -16.82 1.50 -15.87
C ALA A 275 -16.19 1.39 -14.45
N PRO A 276 -14.87 1.48 -14.31
CA PRO A 276 -14.24 1.50 -13.00
C PRO A 276 -14.67 2.77 -12.24
N LEU A 277 -14.65 2.70 -10.91
CA LEU A 277 -14.80 3.90 -10.10
C LEU A 277 -13.53 4.77 -10.20
N LEU A 278 -13.64 6.02 -9.80
CA LEU A 278 -12.50 6.92 -9.67
C LEU A 278 -11.40 6.31 -8.77
N TYR A 279 -10.22 6.88 -8.80
CA TYR A 279 -9.13 6.43 -7.95
C TYR A 279 -9.31 6.88 -6.50
N ASP A 280 -9.14 5.95 -5.56
CA ASP A 280 -8.52 6.19 -4.27
C ASP A 280 -6.99 6.04 -4.38
N LEU A 281 -6.25 6.35 -3.33
CA LEU A 281 -4.80 6.21 -3.33
C LEU A 281 -4.35 4.76 -3.60
N THR A 282 -4.99 3.77 -3.00
CA THR A 282 -4.58 2.37 -3.13
C THR A 282 -4.79 1.85 -4.57
N ALA A 283 -5.90 2.21 -5.20
CA ALA A 283 -6.17 1.82 -6.58
C ALA A 283 -5.15 2.48 -7.54
N LEU A 284 -4.83 3.76 -7.34
CA LEU A 284 -3.78 4.43 -8.10
C LEU A 284 -2.42 3.75 -7.93
N GLN A 285 -2.03 3.42 -6.69
CA GLN A 285 -0.77 2.72 -6.39
C GLN A 285 -0.70 1.34 -7.06
N LYS A 286 -1.82 0.60 -7.07
CA LYS A 286 -1.90 -0.71 -7.73
C LYS A 286 -1.70 -0.59 -9.24
N ASP A 287 -2.41 0.31 -9.88
CA ASP A 287 -2.35 0.46 -11.33
C ASP A 287 -1.00 1.03 -11.79
N CYS A 288 -0.44 1.99 -11.05
CA CYS A 288 0.92 2.48 -11.31
C CYS A 288 1.98 1.39 -11.13
N ASN A 289 1.82 0.47 -10.18
CA ASN A 289 2.72 -0.66 -10.02
C ASN A 289 2.58 -1.68 -11.16
N ILE A 290 1.35 -2.00 -11.57
CA ILE A 290 1.07 -2.97 -12.63
C ILE A 290 1.62 -2.48 -13.98
N HIS A 291 1.29 -1.24 -14.35
CA HIS A 291 1.53 -0.74 -15.70
C HIS A 291 2.87 0.01 -15.87
N HIS A 292 3.39 0.61 -14.78
CA HIS A 292 4.58 1.46 -14.84
C HIS A 292 5.69 1.06 -13.87
N ASP A 293 5.54 -0.06 -13.15
CA ASP A 293 6.52 -0.58 -12.16
C ASP A 293 6.89 0.43 -11.06
N LEU A 294 5.99 1.39 -10.78
CA LEU A 294 6.18 2.35 -9.70
C LEU A 294 5.83 1.70 -8.36
N SER A 295 6.67 1.92 -7.36
CA SER A 295 6.34 1.49 -5.99
C SER A 295 5.20 2.33 -5.40
N ALA A 296 4.47 1.77 -4.43
CA ALA A 296 3.41 2.46 -3.73
C ALA A 296 3.88 3.78 -3.07
N ASP A 297 5.06 3.77 -2.46
CA ASP A 297 5.68 4.96 -1.85
C ASP A 297 6.05 6.03 -2.90
N LYS A 298 6.63 5.59 -4.04
CA LYS A 298 6.96 6.51 -5.14
C LYS A 298 5.71 7.13 -5.76
N THR A 299 4.66 6.32 -5.98
CA THR A 299 3.37 6.81 -6.49
C THR A 299 2.75 7.84 -5.56
N LEU A 300 2.74 7.59 -4.24
CA LEU A 300 2.25 8.57 -3.26
C LEU A 300 3.07 9.86 -3.28
N SER A 301 4.41 9.75 -3.31
CA SER A 301 5.29 10.92 -3.36
C SER A 301 5.04 11.78 -4.60
N ILE A 302 4.81 11.17 -5.76
CA ILE A 302 4.51 11.86 -7.01
C ILE A 302 3.11 12.49 -6.94
N ALA A 303 2.10 11.75 -6.51
CA ALA A 303 0.74 12.28 -6.36
C ALA A 303 0.70 13.47 -5.38
N GLN A 304 1.50 13.43 -4.31
CA GLN A 304 1.66 14.55 -3.39
C GLN A 304 2.29 15.77 -4.07
N SER A 305 3.31 15.58 -4.91
CA SER A 305 3.91 16.66 -5.71
C SER A 305 2.89 17.28 -6.69
N LEU A 306 2.09 16.47 -7.37
CA LEU A 306 1.03 16.94 -8.26
C LEU A 306 -0.04 17.74 -7.51
N TYR A 307 -0.41 17.31 -6.30
CA TYR A 307 -1.32 18.06 -5.43
C TYR A 307 -0.75 19.42 -5.01
N GLU A 308 0.52 19.48 -4.61
CA GLU A 308 1.20 20.73 -4.24
C GLU A 308 1.30 21.70 -5.42
N LYS A 309 1.41 21.18 -6.64
CA LYS A 309 1.28 21.94 -7.90
C LYS A 309 -0.17 22.29 -8.25
N LYS A 310 -1.15 21.94 -7.43
CA LYS A 310 -2.59 22.14 -7.66
C LYS A 310 -3.13 21.47 -8.93
N LEU A 311 -2.54 20.40 -9.39
CA LEU A 311 -2.94 19.67 -10.60
C LEU A 311 -3.98 18.58 -10.33
N VAL A 312 -3.98 18.01 -9.11
CA VAL A 312 -4.92 16.97 -8.69
C VAL A 312 -5.48 17.26 -7.31
N SER A 313 -6.59 16.64 -6.94
CA SER A 313 -7.15 16.67 -5.59
C SER A 313 -6.24 15.96 -4.59
N TYR A 314 -6.57 16.04 -3.30
CA TYR A 314 -5.73 15.49 -2.23
C TYR A 314 -5.51 13.98 -2.37
N PRO A 315 -4.25 13.50 -2.42
CA PRO A 315 -3.98 12.12 -2.82
C PRO A 315 -4.21 11.07 -1.74
N ARG A 316 -4.24 11.44 -0.46
CA ARG A 316 -4.42 10.48 0.64
C ARG A 316 -5.89 10.23 0.94
N THR A 317 -6.64 9.85 -0.06
CA THR A 317 -8.06 9.52 0.07
C THR A 317 -8.30 8.01 0.00
N GLY A 318 -9.26 7.53 0.78
CA GLY A 318 -9.79 6.17 0.70
C GLY A 318 -11.08 6.08 -0.11
N SER A 319 -11.63 7.21 -0.54
CA SER A 319 -12.87 7.23 -1.32
C SER A 319 -12.61 7.14 -2.82
N ARG A 320 -13.50 6.45 -3.50
CA ARG A 320 -13.62 6.38 -4.98
C ARG A 320 -14.82 7.15 -5.51
N TYR A 321 -15.41 7.98 -4.63
CA TYR A 321 -16.63 8.72 -4.92
C TYR A 321 -16.39 10.21 -4.78
N ILE A 322 -17.21 10.98 -5.48
CA ILE A 322 -17.30 12.44 -5.38
C ILE A 322 -18.72 12.83 -4.97
N PRO A 323 -18.91 13.95 -4.26
CA PRO A 323 -20.23 14.49 -3.97
C PRO A 323 -20.78 15.28 -5.17
N GLU A 324 -22.04 15.69 -5.11
CA GLU A 324 -22.80 16.33 -6.18
C GLU A 324 -22.24 17.72 -6.54
N ASP A 325 -21.75 18.49 -5.57
CA ASP A 325 -21.11 19.78 -5.78
C ASP A 325 -19.83 19.67 -6.64
N VAL A 326 -19.03 18.62 -6.41
CA VAL A 326 -17.86 18.32 -7.25
C VAL A 326 -18.29 17.85 -8.63
N MET A 327 -19.36 17.03 -8.73
CA MET A 327 -19.88 16.56 -10.02
C MET A 327 -20.31 17.72 -10.94
N ALA A 328 -20.81 18.79 -10.39
CA ALA A 328 -21.20 19.98 -11.17
C ALA A 328 -20.02 20.55 -12.00
N HIS A 329 -18.78 20.37 -11.55
CA HIS A 329 -17.57 20.83 -12.23
C HIS A 329 -16.97 19.80 -13.19
N VAL A 330 -17.35 18.52 -13.08
CA VAL A 330 -16.74 17.41 -13.86
C VAL A 330 -16.83 17.63 -15.37
N PRO A 331 -17.95 18.08 -15.98
CA PRO A 331 -18.01 18.26 -17.44
C PRO A 331 -16.93 19.22 -17.94
N ALA A 332 -16.74 20.37 -17.27
CA ALA A 332 -15.70 21.35 -17.65
C ALA A 332 -14.26 20.82 -17.44
N LEU A 333 -14.05 19.93 -16.47
CA LEU A 333 -12.77 19.27 -16.28
C LEU A 333 -12.50 18.24 -17.38
N LEU A 334 -13.51 17.46 -17.76
CA LEU A 334 -13.40 16.47 -18.83
C LEU A 334 -13.16 17.11 -20.20
N GLU A 335 -13.80 18.26 -20.50
CA GLU A 335 -13.51 19.04 -21.71
C GLU A 335 -12.01 19.34 -21.86
N LYS A 336 -11.32 19.68 -20.78
CA LYS A 336 -9.89 19.93 -20.79
C LYS A 336 -9.09 18.61 -20.96
N VAL A 337 -9.50 17.56 -20.28
CA VAL A 337 -8.80 16.26 -20.31
C VAL A 337 -8.82 15.64 -21.71
N ILE A 338 -9.97 15.66 -22.40
CA ILE A 338 -10.11 15.09 -23.75
C ILE A 338 -9.25 15.80 -24.82
N THR A 339 -8.84 17.07 -24.57
CA THR A 339 -7.95 17.80 -25.48
C THR A 339 -6.47 17.48 -25.29
N MET A 340 -6.11 16.81 -24.19
CA MET A 340 -4.73 16.43 -23.91
C MET A 340 -4.19 15.44 -24.93
N PRO A 341 -2.89 15.47 -25.26
CA PRO A 341 -2.30 14.58 -26.27
C PRO A 341 -2.59 13.11 -26.04
N TRP A 342 -2.61 12.65 -24.79
CA TRP A 342 -2.85 11.25 -24.37
C TRP A 342 -4.26 10.75 -24.72
N PHE A 343 -5.26 11.63 -24.72
CA PHE A 343 -6.68 11.26 -24.83
C PHE A 343 -7.38 11.86 -26.05
N ARG A 344 -6.65 12.57 -26.91
CA ARG A 344 -7.21 13.29 -28.07
C ARG A 344 -7.99 12.40 -29.03
N GLU A 345 -7.55 11.16 -29.25
CA GLU A 345 -8.24 10.23 -30.12
C GLU A 345 -9.58 9.80 -29.52
N TYR A 346 -9.56 9.38 -28.26
CA TYR A 346 -10.77 9.03 -27.54
C TYR A 346 -11.73 10.22 -27.37
N GLY A 347 -11.20 11.39 -27.10
CA GLY A 347 -11.97 12.62 -26.92
C GLY A 347 -12.82 13.05 -28.12
N ARG A 348 -12.48 12.61 -29.33
CA ARG A 348 -13.28 12.90 -30.54
C ARG A 348 -14.63 12.21 -30.53
N THR A 349 -14.78 11.13 -29.81
CA THR A 349 -16.00 10.31 -29.72
C THR A 349 -16.65 10.36 -28.35
N PHE A 350 -16.03 11.06 -27.40
CA PHE A 350 -16.54 11.14 -26.02
C PHE A 350 -17.73 12.09 -25.92
N ASP A 351 -18.83 11.56 -25.40
CA ASP A 351 -20.07 12.33 -25.20
C ASP A 351 -20.14 12.88 -23.77
N LEU A 352 -20.03 14.21 -23.66
CA LEU A 352 -20.14 14.94 -22.40
C LEU A 352 -21.57 15.05 -21.85
N SER A 353 -22.59 14.77 -22.68
CA SER A 353 -23.98 14.84 -22.25
C SER A 353 -24.49 13.56 -21.55
N GLY A 354 -23.82 12.44 -21.81
CA GLY A 354 -24.17 11.11 -21.32
C GLY A 354 -23.22 10.55 -20.26
N LEU A 355 -22.76 11.37 -19.30
CA LEU A 355 -21.78 10.94 -18.31
C LEU A 355 -22.31 9.86 -17.37
N ASN A 356 -21.47 8.86 -17.11
CA ASN A 356 -21.77 7.83 -16.12
C ASN A 356 -21.62 8.40 -14.71
N THR A 357 -22.67 8.31 -13.89
CA THR A 357 -22.71 8.91 -12.53
C THR A 357 -22.41 7.90 -11.41
N ARG A 358 -21.94 6.72 -11.74
CA ARG A 358 -21.70 5.64 -10.75
C ARG A 358 -20.71 6.02 -9.65
N SER A 359 -19.78 6.95 -9.91
CA SER A 359 -18.83 7.48 -8.95
C SER A 359 -19.34 8.70 -8.17
N VAL A 360 -20.62 9.06 -8.28
CA VAL A 360 -21.23 10.19 -7.58
C VAL A 360 -22.09 9.66 -6.44
N ASP A 361 -21.63 9.84 -5.21
CA ASP A 361 -22.36 9.42 -4.00
C ASP A 361 -21.70 10.06 -2.77
N ALA A 362 -22.27 11.14 -2.27
CA ALA A 362 -21.72 11.86 -1.10
C ALA A 362 -21.68 10.99 0.16
N THR A 363 -22.55 9.99 0.29
CA THR A 363 -22.59 9.11 1.49
C THR A 363 -21.41 8.15 1.56
N LYS A 364 -20.70 7.93 0.45
CA LYS A 364 -19.50 7.08 0.33
C LYS A 364 -18.20 7.87 0.27
N VAL A 365 -18.29 9.19 0.39
CA VAL A 365 -17.11 10.02 0.56
C VAL A 365 -16.66 9.91 2.01
N THR A 366 -15.38 9.61 2.21
CA THR A 366 -14.74 9.57 3.54
C THR A 366 -14.24 10.98 3.91
N ASP A 367 -13.06 11.10 4.48
CA ASP A 367 -12.44 12.37 4.86
C ASP A 367 -12.22 13.29 3.65
N HIS A 368 -11.96 12.69 2.48
CA HIS A 368 -11.76 13.37 1.19
C HIS A 368 -12.44 12.58 0.07
N HIS A 369 -12.90 13.31 -0.96
CA HIS A 369 -13.43 12.69 -2.17
C HIS A 369 -12.31 12.01 -3.01
N ALA A 370 -12.71 11.27 -4.04
CA ALA A 370 -11.80 10.57 -4.95
C ALA A 370 -10.77 11.50 -5.61
N LEU A 371 -9.70 10.89 -6.11
CA LEU A 371 -8.67 11.57 -6.90
C LEU A 371 -9.23 12.00 -8.27
N ILE A 372 -9.18 13.29 -8.53
CA ILE A 372 -9.55 13.92 -9.79
C ILE A 372 -8.54 15.01 -10.16
N VAL A 373 -8.49 15.40 -11.43
CA VAL A 373 -7.74 16.59 -11.88
C VAL A 373 -8.49 17.86 -11.49
N THR A 374 -7.75 18.97 -11.32
CA THR A 374 -8.33 20.27 -10.93
C THR A 374 -8.64 21.19 -12.12
N GLY A 375 -8.26 20.77 -13.34
CA GLY A 375 -8.40 21.58 -14.55
C GLY A 375 -7.29 22.64 -14.76
N VAL A 376 -6.30 22.70 -13.88
CA VAL A 376 -5.05 23.41 -14.13
C VAL A 376 -4.25 22.66 -15.19
N VAL A 377 -3.77 23.37 -16.22
CA VAL A 377 -2.99 22.77 -17.30
C VAL A 377 -1.63 22.31 -16.74
N PRO A 378 -1.24 21.06 -16.93
CA PRO A 378 0.04 20.58 -16.43
C PRO A 378 1.19 21.11 -17.29
N GLU A 379 2.11 21.83 -16.66
CA GLU A 379 3.33 22.35 -17.29
C GLU A 379 4.58 21.89 -16.53
N GLY A 380 5.66 21.58 -17.25
CA GLY A 380 6.95 21.26 -16.63
C GLY A 380 6.95 19.99 -15.77
N LEU A 381 6.12 19.01 -16.09
CA LEU A 381 6.11 17.72 -15.40
C LEU A 381 7.34 16.90 -15.73
N SER A 382 7.92 16.26 -14.73
CA SER A 382 8.85 15.15 -14.95
C SER A 382 8.12 13.96 -15.60
N GLU A 383 8.86 13.07 -16.25
CA GLU A 383 8.31 11.86 -16.86
C GLU A 383 7.42 11.05 -15.87
N ALA A 384 7.89 10.87 -14.64
CA ALA A 384 7.15 10.15 -13.62
C ALA A 384 5.87 10.90 -13.16
N GLU A 385 5.91 12.22 -13.10
CA GLU A 385 4.72 13.04 -12.79
C GLU A 385 3.72 12.98 -13.95
N ALA A 386 4.18 13.03 -15.20
CA ALA A 386 3.33 12.89 -16.36
C ALA A 386 2.58 11.55 -16.37
N VAL A 387 3.27 10.45 -16.08
CA VAL A 387 2.66 9.11 -15.97
C VAL A 387 1.56 9.08 -14.89
N VAL A 388 1.82 9.57 -13.67
CA VAL A 388 0.82 9.51 -12.60
C VAL A 388 -0.34 10.45 -12.88
N TYR A 389 -0.09 11.61 -13.48
CA TYR A 389 -1.14 12.55 -13.89
C TYR A 389 -2.02 11.93 -15.00
N GLU A 390 -1.42 11.32 -16.02
CA GLU A 390 -2.12 10.60 -17.09
C GLU A 390 -3.02 9.49 -16.52
N MET A 391 -2.51 8.72 -15.55
CA MET A 391 -3.29 7.68 -14.89
C MET A 391 -4.53 8.24 -14.18
N ILE A 392 -4.39 9.37 -13.46
CA ILE A 392 -5.53 10.01 -12.75
C ILE A 392 -6.52 10.59 -13.76
N ALA A 393 -6.05 11.33 -14.76
CA ALA A 393 -6.89 11.94 -15.79
C ALA A 393 -7.63 10.88 -16.64
N GLY A 394 -6.91 9.83 -17.05
CA GLY A 394 -7.49 8.72 -17.80
C GLY A 394 -8.50 7.92 -16.99
N ARG A 395 -8.24 7.66 -15.70
CA ARG A 395 -9.24 7.04 -14.82
C ARG A 395 -10.49 7.90 -14.67
N MET A 396 -10.35 9.21 -14.66
CA MET A 396 -11.49 10.12 -14.65
C MET A 396 -12.33 9.96 -15.93
N LEU A 397 -11.69 9.91 -17.12
CA LEU A 397 -12.39 9.58 -18.36
C LEU A 397 -13.04 8.20 -18.34
N GLU A 398 -12.34 7.15 -17.88
CA GLU A 398 -12.91 5.82 -17.75
C GLU A 398 -14.17 5.82 -16.86
N ALA A 399 -14.10 6.46 -15.68
CA ALA A 399 -15.17 6.44 -14.69
C ALA A 399 -16.47 7.09 -15.18
N PHE A 400 -16.34 8.14 -16.00
CA PHE A 400 -17.48 8.88 -16.55
C PHE A 400 -17.90 8.39 -17.95
N SER A 401 -17.21 7.39 -18.51
CA SER A 401 -17.52 6.78 -19.81
C SER A 401 -18.65 5.76 -19.71
N PRO A 402 -19.28 5.43 -20.85
CA PRO A 402 -20.24 4.34 -20.94
C PRO A 402 -19.62 2.99 -20.53
N ARG A 403 -20.47 2.08 -20.08
CA ARG A 403 -20.08 0.69 -19.83
C ARG A 403 -19.57 0.01 -21.11
N CYS A 404 -18.63 -0.93 -20.96
CA CYS A 404 -18.23 -1.78 -22.08
C CYS A 404 -19.28 -2.85 -22.31
N GLU A 405 -19.64 -3.05 -23.59
CA GLU A 405 -20.63 -4.03 -24.03
C GLU A 405 -19.92 -5.15 -24.78
N LYS A 406 -20.17 -6.38 -24.36
CA LYS A 406 -19.63 -7.60 -24.94
C LYS A 406 -20.72 -8.54 -25.36
N GLU A 407 -20.60 -9.18 -26.49
CA GLU A 407 -21.38 -10.34 -26.87
C GLU A 407 -20.63 -11.60 -26.39
N SER A 408 -21.19 -12.30 -25.42
CA SER A 408 -20.70 -13.60 -24.96
C SER A 408 -21.44 -14.70 -25.72
N LEU A 409 -20.66 -15.58 -26.34
CA LEU A 409 -21.16 -16.77 -27.02
C LEU A 409 -20.69 -18.02 -26.30
N LYS A 410 -21.62 -18.79 -25.76
CA LYS A 410 -21.35 -20.07 -25.12
C LYS A 410 -22.01 -21.17 -25.94
N MET A 411 -21.27 -22.20 -26.27
CA MET A 411 -21.77 -23.36 -26.99
C MET A 411 -21.42 -24.64 -26.25
N GLU A 412 -22.35 -25.58 -26.24
CA GLU A 412 -22.22 -26.89 -25.67
C GLU A 412 -22.52 -27.93 -26.75
N CYS A 413 -21.72 -28.97 -26.79
CA CYS A 413 -21.90 -30.06 -27.78
C CYS A 413 -21.54 -31.39 -27.17
N VAL A 414 -22.00 -32.47 -27.80
CA VAL A 414 -21.69 -33.85 -27.43
C VAL A 414 -20.92 -34.53 -28.55
N CYS A 415 -19.83 -35.21 -28.19
CA CYS A 415 -19.03 -36.05 -29.06
C CYS A 415 -18.78 -37.37 -28.36
N GLU A 416 -19.15 -38.50 -28.99
CA GLU A 416 -19.00 -39.84 -28.43
C GLU A 416 -19.57 -40.00 -27.00
N GLY A 417 -20.71 -39.30 -26.74
CA GLY A 417 -21.36 -39.29 -25.42
C GLY A 417 -20.61 -38.55 -24.34
N MET A 418 -19.69 -37.63 -24.70
CA MET A 418 -18.98 -36.73 -23.80
C MET A 418 -19.33 -35.29 -24.12
N ASP A 419 -19.51 -34.49 -23.07
CA ASP A 419 -19.81 -33.06 -23.18
C ASP A 419 -18.54 -32.26 -23.49
N PHE A 420 -18.70 -31.25 -24.37
CA PHE A 420 -17.67 -30.26 -24.65
C PHE A 420 -18.26 -28.87 -24.64
N ARG A 421 -17.47 -27.88 -24.27
CA ARG A 421 -17.88 -26.48 -24.16
C ARG A 421 -16.90 -25.56 -24.86
N SER A 422 -17.43 -24.53 -25.48
CA SER A 422 -16.67 -23.40 -26.00
C SER A 422 -17.28 -22.12 -25.53
N GLN A 423 -16.45 -21.18 -25.08
CA GLN A 423 -16.90 -19.85 -24.68
C GLN A 423 -16.00 -18.80 -25.31
N SER A 424 -16.61 -17.76 -25.84
CA SER A 424 -15.90 -16.57 -26.34
C SER A 424 -16.66 -15.32 -25.98
N ALA A 425 -15.98 -14.18 -25.95
CA ALA A 425 -16.61 -12.89 -25.80
C ALA A 425 -15.98 -11.92 -26.80
N VAL A 426 -16.81 -11.16 -27.49
CA VAL A 426 -16.37 -10.13 -28.44
C VAL A 426 -16.84 -8.78 -27.91
N ILE A 427 -15.97 -7.79 -27.91
CA ILE A 427 -16.33 -6.42 -27.53
C ILE A 427 -17.11 -5.81 -28.69
N VAL A 428 -18.39 -5.49 -28.44
CA VAL A 428 -19.26 -4.81 -29.41
C VAL A 428 -19.11 -3.30 -29.28
N ASN A 429 -19.10 -2.80 -28.03
CA ASN A 429 -18.82 -1.41 -27.74
C ASN A 429 -17.77 -1.34 -26.61
N PRO A 430 -16.59 -0.82 -26.88
CA PRO A 430 -15.52 -0.78 -25.90
C PRO A 430 -15.83 0.13 -24.69
N GLY A 431 -16.66 1.17 -24.86
CA GLY A 431 -16.97 2.11 -23.79
C GLY A 431 -15.71 2.64 -23.14
N TRP A 432 -15.65 2.60 -21.80
CA TRP A 432 -14.52 3.07 -21.01
C TRP A 432 -13.17 2.40 -21.34
N ARG A 433 -13.17 1.18 -21.85
CA ARG A 433 -11.92 0.44 -22.22
C ARG A 433 -11.17 1.08 -23.38
N ALA A 434 -11.83 1.92 -24.17
CA ALA A 434 -11.19 2.64 -25.27
C ALA A 434 -10.25 3.76 -24.80
N VAL A 435 -10.38 4.24 -23.55
CA VAL A 435 -9.57 5.34 -23.00
C VAL A 435 -8.07 5.04 -23.10
N PHE A 436 -7.63 3.92 -22.58
CA PHE A 436 -6.22 3.50 -22.62
C PHE A 436 -5.92 2.48 -23.73
N SER A 437 -6.94 1.82 -24.30
CA SER A 437 -6.81 0.79 -25.37
C SER A 437 -5.72 -0.26 -25.06
N ARG A 438 -5.61 -0.70 -23.80
CA ARG A 438 -4.54 -1.59 -23.31
C ARG A 438 -4.59 -2.96 -23.99
N LYS A 439 -3.45 -3.43 -24.51
CA LYS A 439 -3.33 -4.76 -25.14
C LYS A 439 -3.68 -5.89 -24.18
N GLU A 440 -3.24 -5.78 -22.92
CA GLU A 440 -3.49 -6.78 -21.85
C GLU A 440 -4.98 -7.01 -21.57
N ASP A 441 -5.81 -6.00 -21.81
CA ASP A 441 -7.25 -6.11 -21.67
C ASP A 441 -7.89 -6.82 -22.89
N ARG A 442 -7.27 -6.77 -24.05
CA ARG A 442 -7.71 -7.51 -25.25
C ARG A 442 -7.39 -9.00 -25.15
N GLU A 443 -6.17 -9.35 -24.70
CA GLU A 443 -5.72 -10.74 -24.57
C GLU A 443 -6.51 -11.56 -23.55
N LYS A 444 -7.06 -10.92 -22.51
CA LYS A 444 -7.91 -11.60 -21.50
C LYS A 444 -9.32 -11.95 -22.02
N ASP A 445 -9.77 -11.28 -23.05
CA ASP A 445 -11.11 -11.49 -23.63
C ASP A 445 -11.08 -12.38 -24.89
N GLU A 446 -9.89 -12.58 -25.49
CA GLU A 446 -9.71 -13.54 -26.57
C GLU A 446 -9.63 -14.97 -26.00
N PRO A 447 -10.41 -15.92 -26.50
CA PRO A 447 -10.32 -17.29 -26.07
C PRO A 447 -8.93 -17.87 -26.39
N GLU A 448 -8.39 -18.70 -25.48
CA GLU A 448 -7.21 -19.51 -25.79
C GLU A 448 -7.54 -20.41 -26.99
N GLY A 449 -7.03 -20.05 -28.14
CA GLY A 449 -7.26 -20.71 -29.42
C GLY A 449 -7.92 -19.76 -30.40
N ASN A 450 -7.26 -19.56 -31.51
CA ASN A 450 -7.60 -18.72 -32.64
C ASN A 450 -8.99 -19.04 -33.20
N GLY A 451 -10.02 -18.78 -32.44
CA GLY A 451 -11.40 -19.05 -32.78
C GLY A 451 -12.06 -17.79 -33.31
N GLY A 452 -12.14 -17.64 -34.61
CA GLY A 452 -13.04 -16.68 -35.18
C GLY A 452 -14.48 -16.86 -34.71
N THR A 453 -15.36 -16.01 -35.14
CA THR A 453 -16.79 -15.97 -34.80
C THR A 453 -17.64 -17.10 -35.43
N ALA A 454 -17.06 -18.29 -35.72
CA ALA A 454 -17.84 -19.41 -36.22
C ALA A 454 -18.97 -19.74 -35.21
N VAL A 455 -20.19 -19.63 -35.70
CA VAL A 455 -21.38 -19.90 -34.93
C VAL A 455 -22.07 -21.11 -35.54
N PHE A 456 -22.21 -22.13 -34.74
CA PHE A 456 -22.96 -23.33 -35.07
C PHE A 456 -24.41 -23.19 -34.65
N ALA A 457 -25.32 -23.89 -35.28
CA ALA A 457 -26.73 -23.91 -34.88
C ALA A 457 -27.01 -25.09 -33.91
N GLU A 458 -28.02 -24.95 -33.06
CA GLU A 458 -28.49 -26.05 -32.23
C GLU A 458 -29.04 -27.19 -33.12
N GLY A 459 -28.65 -28.41 -32.80
CA GLY A 459 -28.97 -29.60 -33.57
C GLY A 459 -28.05 -29.85 -34.77
N GLU A 460 -27.09 -28.95 -35.07
CA GLU A 460 -26.14 -29.11 -36.18
C GLU A 460 -25.18 -30.25 -35.90
N GLU A 461 -25.01 -31.13 -36.85
CA GLU A 461 -24.04 -32.24 -36.83
C GLU A 461 -22.81 -31.87 -37.64
N ILE A 462 -21.64 -31.95 -37.03
CA ILE A 462 -20.39 -31.45 -37.60
C ILE A 462 -19.28 -32.49 -37.38
N PRO A 463 -18.52 -32.86 -38.42
CA PRO A 463 -17.39 -33.76 -38.25
C PRO A 463 -16.27 -33.11 -37.44
N VAL A 464 -15.62 -33.87 -36.58
CA VAL A 464 -14.44 -33.47 -35.85
C VAL A 464 -13.27 -33.25 -36.80
N MET A 465 -12.76 -32.02 -36.86
CA MET A 465 -11.59 -31.65 -37.68
C MET A 465 -10.26 -31.99 -37.02
N GLY A 466 -10.25 -32.03 -35.68
CA GLY A 466 -9.09 -32.36 -34.92
C GLY A 466 -9.47 -32.55 -33.43
N TYR A 467 -8.67 -33.32 -32.74
CA TYR A 467 -8.84 -33.55 -31.30
C TYR A 467 -7.48 -33.75 -30.69
N GLY A 468 -7.38 -33.42 -29.38
CA GLY A 468 -6.12 -33.50 -28.68
C GLY A 468 -6.29 -33.66 -27.18
N LEU A 469 -5.25 -34.23 -26.57
CA LEU A 469 -5.14 -34.39 -25.14
C LEU A 469 -3.90 -33.61 -24.67
N ALA A 470 -4.13 -32.43 -24.10
CA ALA A 470 -3.06 -31.57 -23.62
C ALA A 470 -2.70 -31.90 -22.18
N GLN A 471 -1.45 -32.32 -21.94
CA GLN A 471 -0.94 -32.45 -20.57
C GLN A 471 -0.52 -31.09 -20.05
N LYS A 472 -1.14 -30.65 -18.97
CA LYS A 472 -0.84 -29.42 -18.22
C LYS A 472 -0.34 -29.77 -16.82
N LYS A 473 0.14 -28.77 -16.10
CA LYS A 473 0.56 -28.91 -14.69
C LYS A 473 -0.05 -27.81 -13.86
N THR A 474 -0.46 -28.15 -12.65
CA THR A 474 -0.87 -27.13 -11.69
C THR A 474 0.30 -26.19 -11.37
N LEU A 475 0.01 -24.91 -11.20
CA LEU A 475 0.98 -23.87 -10.87
C LEU A 475 0.75 -23.34 -9.45
N PRO A 476 1.83 -23.01 -8.73
CA PRO A 476 1.69 -22.39 -7.42
C PRO A 476 1.08 -20.99 -7.55
N ARG A 477 0.40 -20.55 -6.50
CA ARG A 477 -0.02 -19.15 -6.42
C ARG A 477 1.22 -18.24 -6.53
N PRO A 478 1.23 -17.20 -7.38
CA PRO A 478 2.39 -16.34 -7.56
C PRO A 478 2.75 -15.59 -6.26
N LEU A 479 4.03 -15.25 -6.13
CA LEU A 479 4.50 -14.36 -5.07
C LEU A 479 3.82 -12.99 -5.21
N TYR A 480 3.69 -12.28 -4.10
CA TYR A 480 3.12 -10.93 -4.14
C TYR A 480 4.00 -9.96 -4.93
N THR A 481 3.37 -9.11 -5.73
CA THR A 481 3.89 -7.80 -6.15
C THR A 481 3.41 -6.75 -5.15
N GLU A 482 3.85 -5.48 -5.25
CA GLU A 482 3.27 -4.44 -4.38
C GLU A 482 1.77 -4.27 -4.64
N ALA A 483 1.31 -4.33 -5.89
CA ALA A 483 -0.10 -4.24 -6.24
C ALA A 483 -0.95 -5.36 -5.61
N THR A 484 -0.50 -6.61 -5.75
CA THR A 484 -1.24 -7.75 -5.19
C THR A 484 -1.16 -7.82 -3.67
N LEU A 485 -0.06 -7.32 -3.07
CA LEU A 485 0.06 -7.18 -1.62
C LEU A 485 -0.90 -6.11 -1.08
N LEU A 486 -1.00 -4.95 -1.73
CA LEU A 486 -1.98 -3.92 -1.39
C LEU A 486 -3.41 -4.47 -1.45
N THR A 487 -3.72 -5.26 -2.49
CA THR A 487 -5.02 -5.94 -2.61
C THR A 487 -5.25 -6.95 -1.47
N ALA A 488 -4.23 -7.69 -1.06
CA ALA A 488 -4.32 -8.61 0.08
C ALA A 488 -4.54 -7.86 1.40
N MET A 489 -3.85 -6.73 1.61
CA MET A 489 -4.04 -5.86 2.78
C MET A 489 -5.46 -5.28 2.84
N GLU A 490 -6.04 -4.88 1.70
CA GLU A 490 -7.44 -4.40 1.63
C GLU A 490 -8.45 -5.51 1.94
N ASN A 491 -8.20 -6.72 1.48
CA ASN A 491 -9.15 -7.83 1.53
C ASN A 491 -8.89 -8.82 2.67
N CYS A 492 -7.94 -8.55 3.56
CA CYS A 492 -7.56 -9.48 4.63
C CYS A 492 -8.73 -9.84 5.55
N GLY A 493 -9.71 -8.95 5.70
CA GLY A 493 -10.93 -9.19 6.46
C GLY A 493 -11.74 -10.41 5.99
N LYS A 494 -11.62 -10.83 4.74
CA LYS A 494 -12.36 -12.00 4.22
C LYS A 494 -11.94 -13.32 4.88
N GLU A 495 -10.75 -13.39 5.44
CA GLU A 495 -10.19 -14.59 6.09
C GLU A 495 -10.45 -14.59 7.61
N ILE A 496 -11.01 -13.52 8.18
CA ILE A 496 -11.31 -13.40 9.61
C ILE A 496 -12.55 -14.25 9.96
N ALA A 497 -12.43 -15.12 10.97
CA ALA A 497 -13.49 -16.02 11.40
C ALA A 497 -14.63 -15.29 12.13
N ASP A 498 -14.31 -14.31 12.99
CA ASP A 498 -15.31 -13.47 13.69
C ASP A 498 -16.05 -12.58 12.70
N GLY A 499 -17.38 -12.78 12.61
CA GLY A 499 -18.23 -12.04 11.67
C GLY A 499 -18.26 -10.54 11.89
N GLN A 500 -18.20 -10.08 13.14
CA GLN A 500 -18.22 -8.65 13.49
C GLN A 500 -16.85 -8.01 13.28
N ALA A 501 -15.75 -8.69 13.64
CA ALA A 501 -14.40 -8.26 13.34
C ALA A 501 -14.15 -8.24 11.83
N ARG A 502 -14.70 -9.20 11.09
CA ARG A 502 -14.69 -9.25 9.61
C ARG A 502 -15.38 -8.04 9.01
N GLU A 503 -16.57 -7.67 9.50
CA GLU A 503 -17.32 -6.52 8.99
C GLU A 503 -16.56 -5.21 9.26
N ALA A 504 -15.97 -5.05 10.45
CA ALA A 504 -15.17 -3.88 10.81
C ALA A 504 -13.91 -3.69 9.94
N VAL A 505 -13.34 -4.78 9.39
CA VAL A 505 -12.16 -4.74 8.51
C VAL A 505 -12.52 -4.79 7.03
N LYS A 506 -13.77 -5.16 6.69
CA LYS A 506 -14.22 -5.40 5.33
C LYS A 506 -14.02 -4.20 4.41
N GLU A 507 -14.19 -2.99 4.93
CA GLU A 507 -14.05 -1.75 4.16
C GLU A 507 -12.65 -1.13 4.30
N LEU A 508 -11.96 -1.36 5.42
CA LEU A 508 -10.67 -0.71 5.72
C LEU A 508 -9.46 -1.60 5.45
N GLY A 509 -9.61 -2.93 5.58
CA GLY A 509 -8.47 -3.86 5.54
C GLY A 509 -7.49 -3.63 6.70
N ILE A 510 -6.24 -4.07 6.54
CA ILE A 510 -5.14 -3.70 7.46
C ILE A 510 -4.38 -2.50 6.92
N GLY A 511 -4.16 -1.52 7.78
CA GLY A 511 -3.61 -0.22 7.41
C GLY A 511 -4.59 0.62 6.59
N THR A 512 -4.50 1.93 6.72
CA THR A 512 -5.27 2.87 5.91
C THR A 512 -4.60 3.05 4.54
N PRO A 513 -5.29 3.53 3.51
CA PRO A 513 -4.69 3.88 2.23
C PRO A 513 -3.43 4.74 2.36
N ALA A 514 -3.45 5.71 3.28
CA ALA A 514 -2.33 6.61 3.54
C ALA A 514 -1.10 5.91 4.18
N THR A 515 -1.28 4.79 4.89
CA THR A 515 -0.22 4.14 5.70
C THR A 515 0.35 2.87 5.08
N ARG A 516 -0.37 2.18 4.19
CA ARG A 516 0.06 0.91 3.57
C ARG A 516 1.42 1.00 2.90
N ALA A 517 1.65 2.04 2.09
CA ALA A 517 2.94 2.26 1.43
C ALA A 517 4.10 2.40 2.43
N ALA A 518 3.90 3.16 3.50
CA ALA A 518 4.91 3.36 4.55
C ALA A 518 5.22 2.05 5.30
N ILE A 519 4.21 1.19 5.50
CA ILE A 519 4.38 -0.14 6.11
C ILE A 519 5.25 -1.03 5.23
N ILE A 520 4.92 -1.13 3.93
CA ILE A 520 5.72 -1.91 2.96
C ILE A 520 7.16 -1.38 2.91
N THR A 521 7.33 -0.06 2.84
CA THR A 521 8.65 0.59 2.87
C THR A 521 9.41 0.27 4.17
N THR A 522 8.72 0.20 5.30
CA THR A 522 9.32 -0.16 6.59
C THR A 522 9.81 -1.61 6.59
N LEU A 523 9.05 -2.55 6.02
CA LEU A 523 9.48 -3.95 5.88
C LEU A 523 10.77 -4.07 5.04
N PHE A 524 10.88 -3.31 3.94
CA PHE A 524 12.13 -3.21 3.15
C PHE A 524 13.27 -2.59 3.96
N LYS A 525 13.05 -1.45 4.62
CA LYS A 525 14.05 -0.75 5.43
C LYS A 525 14.57 -1.58 6.61
N ARG A 526 13.73 -2.46 7.15
CA ARG A 526 14.08 -3.38 8.24
C ARG A 526 14.74 -4.67 7.75
N ASP A 527 14.89 -4.82 6.44
CA ASP A 527 15.45 -6.01 5.81
C ASP A 527 14.64 -7.29 6.12
N TYR A 528 13.33 -7.16 6.24
CA TYR A 528 12.43 -8.31 6.38
C TYR A 528 11.98 -8.88 5.05
N ILE A 529 11.94 -8.03 4.02
CA ILE A 529 11.56 -8.39 2.65
C ILE A 529 12.53 -7.77 1.65
N GLU A 530 12.63 -8.40 0.49
CA GLU A 530 13.43 -7.93 -0.64
C GLU A 530 12.68 -8.09 -1.96
N ARG A 531 13.15 -7.37 -3.00
CA ARG A 531 12.60 -7.49 -4.35
C ARG A 531 13.28 -8.61 -5.11
N SER A 532 12.48 -9.39 -5.85
CA SER A 532 12.94 -10.40 -6.81
C SER A 532 12.22 -10.13 -8.14
N GLY A 533 12.80 -9.29 -9.00
CA GLY A 533 12.09 -8.68 -10.12
C GLY A 533 10.92 -7.84 -9.64
N LYS A 534 9.72 -8.04 -10.19
CA LYS A 534 8.48 -7.39 -9.74
C LYS A 534 7.91 -8.01 -8.45
N SER A 535 8.35 -9.20 -8.07
CA SER A 535 7.84 -9.91 -6.89
C SER A 535 8.55 -9.52 -5.62
N ILE A 536 7.85 -9.68 -4.49
CA ILE A 536 8.35 -9.49 -3.14
C ILE A 536 8.56 -10.88 -2.52
N ARG A 537 9.72 -11.08 -1.91
CA ARG A 537 10.00 -12.27 -1.12
C ARG A 537 10.52 -11.91 0.28
N PRO A 538 10.30 -12.74 1.28
CA PRO A 538 10.89 -12.54 2.58
C PRO A 538 12.40 -12.84 2.54
N THR A 539 13.16 -12.10 3.34
CA THR A 539 14.55 -12.45 3.66
C THR A 539 14.59 -13.56 4.71
N GLU A 540 15.78 -14.12 4.97
CA GLU A 540 15.96 -15.07 6.08
C GLU A 540 15.53 -14.45 7.42
N LYS A 541 15.87 -13.17 7.63
CA LYS A 541 15.47 -12.40 8.81
C LYS A 541 13.96 -12.26 8.92
N GLY A 542 13.27 -11.96 7.80
CA GLY A 542 11.82 -11.86 7.76
C GLY A 542 11.12 -13.20 8.03
N LEU A 543 11.60 -14.28 7.40
CA LEU A 543 11.09 -15.64 7.67
C LEU A 543 11.29 -16.03 9.13
N TYR A 544 12.47 -15.74 9.68
CA TYR A 544 12.78 -16.03 11.05
C TYR A 544 11.85 -15.29 12.03
N LEU A 545 11.65 -13.97 11.83
CA LEU A 545 10.70 -13.21 12.63
C LEU A 545 9.28 -13.79 12.54
N TYR A 546 8.83 -14.11 11.32
CA TYR A 546 7.51 -14.71 11.09
C TYR A 546 7.33 -16.02 11.87
N GLU A 547 8.29 -16.94 11.76
CA GLU A 547 8.21 -18.23 12.48
C GLU A 547 8.22 -18.03 14.00
N SER A 548 8.92 -17.02 14.50
CA SER A 548 8.98 -16.72 15.93
C SER A 548 7.66 -16.20 16.49
N VAL A 549 6.89 -15.42 15.69
CA VAL A 549 5.65 -14.79 16.14
C VAL A 549 4.38 -15.44 15.56
N LYS A 550 4.55 -16.48 14.74
CA LYS A 550 3.44 -17.21 14.15
C LYS A 550 2.55 -17.82 15.24
N GLY A 551 1.24 -17.56 15.13
CA GLY A 551 0.25 -17.97 16.13
C GLY A 551 0.05 -16.97 17.28
N MET A 552 0.82 -15.88 17.34
CA MET A 552 0.51 -14.76 18.23
C MET A 552 -0.50 -13.82 17.55
N MET A 553 -1.43 -13.27 18.30
CA MET A 553 -2.45 -12.33 17.79
C MET A 553 -1.82 -11.12 17.07
N VAL A 554 -0.62 -10.67 17.48
CA VAL A 554 0.08 -9.54 16.84
C VAL A 554 0.50 -9.85 15.39
N ALA A 555 0.55 -11.10 14.99
CA ALA A 555 0.83 -11.55 13.63
C ALA A 555 -0.45 -11.76 12.80
N ASP A 556 -1.63 -11.61 13.41
CA ASP A 556 -2.93 -11.82 12.78
C ASP A 556 -3.63 -10.50 12.44
N ALA A 557 -4.33 -10.47 11.31
CA ALA A 557 -5.20 -9.36 10.93
C ALA A 557 -6.42 -9.19 11.86
N GLU A 558 -6.83 -10.27 12.55
CA GLU A 558 -7.97 -10.28 13.48
C GLU A 558 -7.81 -9.26 14.62
N LEU A 559 -6.59 -9.07 15.12
CA LEU A 559 -6.29 -8.04 16.12
C LEU A 559 -6.72 -6.64 15.63
N THR A 560 -6.43 -6.33 14.37
CA THR A 560 -6.83 -5.05 13.76
C THR A 560 -8.35 -4.93 13.69
N GLY A 561 -9.04 -6.00 13.27
CA GLY A 561 -10.50 -6.03 13.20
C GLY A 561 -11.16 -5.82 14.56
N THR A 562 -10.65 -6.49 15.58
CA THR A 562 -11.15 -6.35 16.96
C THR A 562 -10.99 -4.91 17.47
N TRP A 563 -9.86 -4.28 17.19
CA TRP A 563 -9.64 -2.89 17.60
C TRP A 563 -10.53 -1.91 16.84
N GLU A 564 -10.63 -2.01 15.53
CA GLU A 564 -11.47 -1.10 14.73
C GLU A 564 -12.95 -1.21 15.14
N LYS A 565 -13.42 -2.43 15.46
CA LYS A 565 -14.76 -2.64 16.04
C LYS A 565 -14.91 -1.90 17.38
N ALA A 566 -13.96 -2.07 18.30
CA ALA A 566 -14.01 -1.39 19.61
C ALA A 566 -13.97 0.14 19.44
N LEU A 567 -13.12 0.65 18.55
CA LEU A 567 -13.04 2.08 18.25
C LEU A 567 -14.35 2.63 17.66
N ALA A 568 -15.01 1.89 16.77
CA ALA A 568 -16.34 2.26 16.26
C ALA A 568 -17.40 2.26 17.37
N GLN A 569 -17.30 1.35 18.36
CA GLN A 569 -18.18 1.34 19.54
C GLN A 569 -17.93 2.54 20.46
N ILE A 570 -16.67 3.02 20.59
CA ILE A 570 -16.36 4.26 21.32
C ILE A 570 -17.00 5.45 20.61
N GLU A 571 -16.87 5.56 19.28
CA GLU A 571 -17.51 6.62 18.50
C GLU A 571 -19.03 6.62 18.63
N GLY A 572 -19.64 5.43 18.66
CA GLY A 572 -21.07 5.23 18.86
C GLY A 572 -21.54 5.31 20.31
N HIS A 573 -20.70 5.70 21.27
CA HIS A 573 -21.00 5.78 22.71
C HIS A 573 -21.47 4.47 23.34
N THR A 574 -21.11 3.32 22.75
CA THR A 574 -21.51 1.98 23.25
C THR A 574 -20.37 1.26 24.00
N LEU A 575 -19.15 1.79 23.94
CA LEU A 575 -18.00 1.32 24.68
C LEU A 575 -17.29 2.51 25.33
N ASP A 576 -16.98 2.38 26.63
CA ASP A 576 -16.17 3.36 27.34
C ASP A 576 -14.70 3.28 26.89
N PRO A 577 -14.06 4.43 26.56
CA PRO A 577 -12.65 4.46 26.15
C PRO A 577 -11.68 3.84 27.15
N GLU A 578 -11.92 4.02 28.46
CA GLU A 578 -11.04 3.48 29.51
C GLU A 578 -11.13 1.95 29.58
N SER A 579 -12.32 1.38 29.39
CA SER A 579 -12.51 -0.06 29.28
C SER A 579 -11.72 -0.67 28.12
N PHE A 580 -11.69 0.01 26.97
CA PHE A 580 -10.83 -0.39 25.84
C PHE A 580 -9.36 -0.29 26.23
N MET A 581 -8.92 0.80 26.85
CA MET A 581 -7.52 0.98 27.25
C MET A 581 -7.06 -0.03 28.30
N LEU A 582 -7.93 -0.46 29.21
CA LEU A 582 -7.63 -1.54 30.14
C LEU A 582 -7.33 -2.85 29.40
N SER A 583 -8.17 -3.23 28.44
CA SER A 583 -7.94 -4.43 27.62
C SER A 583 -6.63 -4.36 26.83
N ILE A 584 -6.26 -3.16 26.35
CA ILE A 584 -4.99 -2.92 25.65
C ILE A 584 -3.79 -3.07 26.61
N ARG A 585 -3.88 -2.58 27.84
CA ARG A 585 -2.82 -2.74 28.86
C ARG A 585 -2.60 -4.22 29.17
N GLU A 586 -3.66 -4.97 29.40
CA GLU A 586 -3.60 -6.42 29.62
C GLU A 586 -2.97 -7.16 28.43
N TYR A 587 -3.45 -6.86 27.23
CA TYR A 587 -2.89 -7.43 26.01
C TYR A 587 -1.41 -7.09 25.82
N THR A 588 -1.03 -5.83 26.14
CA THR A 588 0.38 -5.38 26.08
C THR A 588 1.25 -6.20 27.02
N GLY A 589 0.79 -6.43 28.25
CA GLY A 589 1.49 -7.28 29.24
C GLY A 589 1.67 -8.71 28.70
N LYS A 590 0.59 -9.30 28.20
CA LYS A 590 0.59 -10.67 27.67
C LYS A 590 1.56 -10.81 26.48
N VAL A 591 1.42 -9.99 25.44
CA VAL A 591 2.24 -10.09 24.22
C VAL A 591 3.72 -9.79 24.50
N THR A 592 4.01 -8.86 25.42
CA THR A 592 5.36 -8.54 25.85
C THR A 592 6.01 -9.74 26.54
N GLY A 593 5.29 -10.37 27.47
CA GLY A 593 5.77 -11.57 28.18
C GLY A 593 5.96 -12.77 27.22
N GLU A 594 5.07 -12.97 26.26
CA GLU A 594 5.22 -14.01 25.24
C GLU A 594 6.48 -13.79 24.39
N ILE A 595 6.74 -12.55 23.93
CA ILE A 595 7.89 -12.22 23.10
C ILE A 595 9.21 -12.35 23.89
N LEU A 596 9.24 -11.96 25.17
CA LEU A 596 10.45 -12.11 26.01
C LEU A 596 10.83 -13.57 26.25
N ARG A 597 9.87 -14.52 26.18
CA ARG A 597 10.12 -15.96 26.30
C ARG A 597 10.60 -16.58 25.00
N LEU A 598 10.52 -15.89 23.86
CA LEU A 598 11.01 -16.42 22.59
C LEU A 598 12.53 -16.66 22.68
N LYS A 599 12.89 -17.90 22.34
CA LYS A 599 14.32 -18.24 22.20
C LYS A 599 14.72 -17.91 20.77
N PHE A 600 15.41 -16.80 20.62
CA PHE A 600 16.11 -16.53 19.39
C PHE A 600 17.40 -17.34 19.37
N PRO A 601 17.73 -18.09 18.30
CA PRO A 601 19.07 -18.65 18.17
C PRO A 601 19.99 -17.46 18.33
N GLU A 602 21.03 -17.63 19.12
CA GLU A 602 22.13 -16.67 19.07
C GLU A 602 22.40 -16.42 17.59
N PRO A 603 22.58 -15.14 17.14
CA PRO A 603 22.89 -14.88 15.75
C PRO A 603 23.99 -15.86 15.42
N SER A 604 23.65 -16.83 14.55
CA SER A 604 24.55 -17.94 14.24
C SER A 604 25.85 -17.24 13.94
N SER A 605 26.83 -17.40 14.82
CA SER A 605 28.18 -16.94 14.56
C SER A 605 28.60 -17.79 13.36
N ARG A 606 28.24 -17.30 12.15
CA ARG A 606 28.79 -17.85 10.93
C ARG A 606 30.29 -17.70 11.13
N ALA A 607 30.90 -18.78 11.58
CA ALA A 607 32.32 -18.82 11.83
C ALA A 607 32.97 -18.85 10.46
N PHE A 608 33.40 -17.70 10.00
CA PHE A 608 34.24 -17.63 8.81
C PHE A 608 35.68 -17.93 9.23
N THR A 609 36.36 -18.73 8.47
CA THR A 609 37.82 -18.91 8.68
C THR A 609 38.47 -17.53 8.62
N CYS A 610 39.29 -17.22 9.62
CA CYS A 610 39.95 -15.93 9.72
C CYS A 610 40.88 -15.69 8.52
N PRO A 611 40.71 -14.64 7.72
CA PRO A 611 41.57 -14.38 6.57
C PRO A 611 42.99 -14.00 6.97
N LYS A 612 43.23 -13.57 8.22
CA LYS A 612 44.52 -13.16 8.74
C LYS A 612 45.33 -14.32 9.28
N CYS A 613 44.84 -15.06 10.27
CA CYS A 613 45.58 -16.19 10.87
C CYS A 613 45.28 -17.56 10.24
N LYS A 614 44.16 -17.68 9.50
CA LYS A 614 43.68 -18.90 8.83
C LYS A 614 43.39 -20.11 9.77
N THR A 615 43.60 -19.93 11.08
CA THR A 615 43.39 -20.94 12.11
C THR A 615 42.20 -20.68 13.01
N GLY A 616 41.88 -19.40 13.30
CA GLY A 616 40.77 -19.00 14.11
C GLY A 616 39.53 -18.73 13.25
N ASN A 617 38.38 -18.56 13.93
CA ASN A 617 37.13 -18.20 13.31
C ASN A 617 36.79 -16.73 13.55
N VAL A 618 36.18 -16.10 12.57
CA VAL A 618 35.66 -14.74 12.70
C VAL A 618 34.28 -14.77 13.27
N ILE A 619 34.11 -14.24 14.47
CA ILE A 619 32.80 -14.08 15.13
C ILE A 619 32.27 -12.69 14.78
N VAL A 620 31.11 -12.67 14.09
CA VAL A 620 30.42 -11.45 13.69
C VAL A 620 29.51 -10.98 14.82
N LYS A 621 29.79 -9.80 15.38
CA LYS A 621 28.95 -9.15 16.41
C LYS A 621 28.21 -7.93 15.84
N ALA A 622 27.34 -7.33 16.63
CA ALA A 622 26.49 -6.19 16.20
C ALA A 622 27.29 -4.98 15.64
N LYS A 623 28.49 -4.71 16.14
CA LYS A 623 29.31 -3.54 15.70
C LYS A 623 30.63 -3.92 15.03
N VAL A 624 31.09 -5.14 15.27
CA VAL A 624 32.43 -5.59 14.84
C VAL A 624 32.38 -7.08 14.48
N ALA A 625 33.29 -7.48 13.60
CA ALA A 625 33.63 -8.88 13.39
C ALA A 625 35.12 -9.06 13.88
N LYS A 626 35.37 -10.04 14.75
CA LYS A 626 36.68 -10.30 15.32
C LYS A 626 37.04 -11.78 15.26
N CYS A 627 38.32 -12.07 15.14
CA CYS A 627 38.83 -13.43 15.28
C CYS A 627 38.79 -13.89 16.74
N ASP A 628 38.46 -15.16 16.95
CA ASP A 628 38.44 -15.81 18.27
C ASP A 628 39.82 -16.35 18.69
N HIS A 629 40.79 -16.45 17.76
CA HIS A 629 42.12 -16.94 18.04
C HIS A 629 42.91 -15.93 18.83
N GLU A 630 43.42 -16.30 19.99
CA GLU A 630 44.27 -15.46 20.82
C GLU A 630 45.55 -15.05 20.04
N GLY A 631 45.87 -13.75 20.06
CA GLY A 631 47.03 -13.18 19.36
C GLY A 631 46.80 -12.80 17.89
N CYS A 632 45.67 -13.17 17.26
CA CYS A 632 45.40 -12.81 15.86
C CYS A 632 45.12 -11.32 15.67
N GLY A 633 44.35 -10.69 16.57
CA GLY A 633 44.04 -9.26 16.56
C GLY A 633 43.23 -8.79 15.34
N LEU A 634 42.63 -9.68 14.54
CA LEU A 634 41.70 -9.25 13.46
C LEU A 634 40.45 -8.63 14.06
N LEU A 635 40.20 -7.36 13.70
CA LEU A 635 39.04 -6.60 14.08
C LEU A 635 38.53 -5.82 12.87
N VAL A 636 37.31 -6.11 12.43
CA VAL A 636 36.66 -5.44 11.33
C VAL A 636 35.41 -4.72 11.86
N PHE A 637 35.37 -3.39 11.76
CA PHE A 637 34.22 -2.60 12.13
C PHE A 637 33.15 -2.69 11.04
N ARG A 638 31.89 -2.84 11.44
CA ARG A 638 30.77 -2.80 10.48
C ARG A 638 30.62 -1.43 9.82
N ARG A 639 30.98 -0.35 10.50
CA ARG A 639 30.96 0.99 9.92
C ARG A 639 32.27 1.26 9.17
N PHE A 640 32.15 1.30 7.83
CA PHE A 640 33.23 1.67 6.94
C PHE A 640 32.88 2.92 6.15
N LEU A 641 33.60 4.02 6.36
CA LEU A 641 33.24 5.36 5.88
C LEU A 641 31.82 5.76 6.37
N ASN A 642 30.93 6.11 5.44
CA ASN A 642 29.53 6.48 5.73
C ASN A 642 28.57 5.29 5.63
N LYS A 643 29.05 4.07 5.41
CA LYS A 643 28.22 2.88 5.22
C LYS A 643 28.36 1.91 6.38
N GLU A 644 27.24 1.26 6.72
CA GLU A 644 27.23 0.11 7.60
C GLU A 644 27.25 -1.16 6.76
N LEU A 645 28.23 -2.02 6.98
CA LEU A 645 28.35 -3.32 6.31
C LEU A 645 27.31 -4.28 6.89
N THR A 646 26.39 -4.73 6.04
CA THR A 646 25.36 -5.72 6.39
C THR A 646 26.00 -7.10 6.62
N ASP A 647 25.26 -8.04 7.22
CA ASP A 647 25.73 -9.42 7.37
C ASP A 647 26.11 -10.03 6.02
N GLN A 648 25.33 -9.75 4.97
CA GLN A 648 25.64 -10.18 3.61
C GLN A 648 26.94 -9.60 3.07
N HIS A 649 27.23 -8.33 3.36
CA HIS A 649 28.51 -7.71 3.00
C HIS A 649 29.68 -8.37 3.73
N LEU A 650 29.50 -8.67 5.03
CA LEU A 650 30.56 -9.35 5.81
C LEU A 650 30.74 -10.80 5.34
N GLU A 651 29.65 -11.52 5.01
CA GLU A 651 29.72 -12.85 4.42
C GLU A 651 30.51 -12.84 3.10
N GLN A 652 30.22 -11.93 2.19
CA GLN A 652 30.95 -11.77 0.94
C GLN A 652 32.43 -11.42 1.21
N LEU A 653 32.67 -10.50 2.14
CA LEU A 653 33.99 -10.06 2.48
C LEU A 653 34.87 -11.21 3.05
N PHE A 654 34.31 -12.00 3.98
CA PHE A 654 35.05 -13.11 4.60
C PHE A 654 35.11 -14.38 3.73
N SER A 655 34.14 -14.59 2.83
CA SER A 655 34.09 -15.74 1.94
C SER A 655 34.89 -15.55 0.66
N SER A 656 34.83 -14.34 0.06
CA SER A 656 35.43 -14.03 -1.24
C SER A 656 36.46 -12.89 -1.23
N GLY A 657 36.76 -12.32 -0.05
CA GLY A 657 37.71 -11.21 0.10
C GLY A 657 37.19 -9.84 -0.35
N SER A 658 35.98 -9.77 -0.93
CA SER A 658 35.41 -8.53 -1.44
C SER A 658 33.90 -8.57 -1.44
N THR A 659 33.23 -7.43 -1.15
CA THR A 659 31.80 -7.28 -1.28
C THR A 659 31.37 -7.08 -2.74
N ARG A 660 30.08 -7.24 -3.05
CA ARG A 660 29.48 -6.65 -4.25
C ARG A 660 29.54 -5.12 -4.15
N LEU A 661 29.19 -4.46 -5.27
CA LEU A 661 29.18 -3.00 -5.36
C LEU A 661 28.18 -2.40 -4.36
N ILE A 662 28.66 -1.54 -3.48
CA ILE A 662 27.86 -0.79 -2.51
C ILE A 662 27.61 0.60 -3.08
N LYS A 663 26.34 0.95 -3.27
CA LYS A 663 25.95 2.25 -3.84
C LYS A 663 26.09 3.39 -2.83
N GLY A 664 26.52 4.56 -3.33
CA GLY A 664 26.48 5.80 -2.57
C GLY A 664 27.45 5.84 -1.40
N VAL A 665 28.64 5.27 -1.51
CA VAL A 665 29.75 5.43 -0.57
C VAL A 665 30.28 6.86 -0.68
N LYS A 666 30.45 7.57 0.44
CA LYS A 666 31.01 8.93 0.45
C LYS A 666 32.51 8.88 0.81
N GLY A 667 33.31 9.43 -0.05
CA GLY A 667 34.75 9.62 0.23
C GLY A 667 35.00 10.77 1.22
N LYS A 668 36.26 10.92 1.65
CA LYS A 668 36.65 11.98 2.59
C LYS A 668 36.35 13.41 2.11
N LYS A 669 36.22 13.63 0.81
CA LYS A 669 35.85 14.92 0.19
C LYS A 669 34.34 15.08 -0.08
N GLY A 670 33.50 14.18 0.45
CA GLY A 670 32.03 14.28 0.36
C GLY A 670 31.38 13.79 -0.95
N ALA A 671 32.16 13.51 -2.01
CA ALA A 671 31.64 12.96 -3.26
C ALA A 671 31.09 11.55 -3.04
N SER A 672 29.91 11.25 -3.65
CA SER A 672 29.24 9.95 -3.58
C SER A 672 29.60 9.12 -4.82
N PHE A 673 29.98 7.87 -4.62
CA PHE A 673 30.35 6.92 -5.68
C PHE A 673 29.96 5.48 -5.29
N ASP A 674 29.94 4.58 -6.26
CA ASP A 674 29.68 3.17 -6.03
C ASP A 674 31.02 2.41 -6.00
N ALA A 675 31.26 1.64 -4.93
CA ALA A 675 32.49 0.87 -4.77
C ALA A 675 32.23 -0.42 -3.98
N ALA A 676 33.06 -1.44 -4.21
CA ALA A 676 33.13 -2.61 -3.36
C ALA A 676 34.08 -2.34 -2.18
N VAL A 677 33.88 -3.04 -1.07
CA VAL A 677 34.82 -3.08 0.06
C VAL A 677 35.57 -4.40 0.00
N ALA A 678 36.86 -4.37 0.04
CA ALA A 678 37.74 -5.54 -0.04
C ALA A 678 38.81 -5.50 1.02
N PHE A 679 39.45 -6.64 1.30
CA PHE A 679 40.66 -6.68 2.10
C PHE A 679 41.87 -6.28 1.26
N ASP A 680 42.79 -5.56 1.88
CA ASP A 680 44.16 -5.38 1.36
C ASP A 680 45.07 -6.57 1.74
N ALA A 681 46.37 -6.47 1.45
CA ALA A 681 47.35 -7.52 1.77
C ALA A 681 47.47 -7.77 3.28
N ASP A 682 47.22 -6.76 4.10
CA ASP A 682 47.31 -6.82 5.58
C ASP A 682 45.93 -7.11 6.22
N VAL A 683 44.94 -7.47 5.41
CA VAL A 683 43.55 -7.77 5.83
C VAL A 683 42.84 -6.55 6.45
N ASN A 684 43.20 -5.32 6.04
CA ASN A 684 42.45 -4.11 6.35
C ASN A 684 41.43 -3.83 5.26
N LEU A 685 40.37 -3.08 5.62
CA LEU A 685 39.33 -2.70 4.66
C LEU A 685 39.81 -1.60 3.70
N LYS A 686 39.67 -1.83 2.40
CA LYS A 686 39.88 -0.84 1.35
C LYS A 686 38.73 -0.77 0.37
N LEU A 687 38.64 0.34 -0.36
CA LEU A 687 37.73 0.46 -1.50
C LEU A 687 38.30 -0.27 -2.72
N SER A 688 37.44 -0.99 -3.40
CA SER A 688 37.72 -1.63 -4.69
C SER A 688 36.76 -1.11 -5.73
N PHE A 689 37.28 -0.64 -6.85
CA PHE A 689 36.48 -0.10 -7.95
C PHE A 689 36.43 -1.12 -9.07
N PRO A 690 35.28 -1.26 -9.77
CA PRO A 690 35.17 -2.13 -10.93
C PRO A 690 36.13 -1.65 -12.00
N LYS A 691 36.90 -2.57 -12.61
CA LYS A 691 37.72 -2.23 -13.80
C LYS A 691 36.76 -1.69 -14.88
N PRO A 692 37.10 -0.57 -15.54
CA PRO A 692 36.30 -0.10 -16.67
C PRO A 692 36.18 -1.23 -17.69
N LYS A 693 34.97 -1.56 -18.13
CA LYS A 693 34.80 -2.49 -19.24
C LYS A 693 35.52 -1.90 -20.44
N GLY A 694 36.59 -2.56 -20.87
CA GLY A 694 37.38 -2.16 -22.02
C GLY A 694 36.47 -1.86 -23.20
N GLY A 695 36.50 -0.64 -23.68
CA GLY A 695 35.81 -0.26 -24.91
C GLY A 695 36.36 -1.18 -26.02
N LYS A 696 35.45 -1.90 -26.70
CA LYS A 696 35.79 -2.47 -27.99
C LYS A 696 36.07 -1.28 -28.91
N GLY A 697 37.35 -1.11 -29.24
CA GLY A 697 37.79 -0.19 -30.26
C GLY A 697 37.01 -0.47 -31.56
N LYS A 698 36.70 0.61 -32.24
CA LYS A 698 36.14 0.62 -33.57
C LYS A 698 36.97 -0.16 -34.56
#